data_e0b40f56732738b51a50bf00d811e801
#
_entry.id   e0b40f56732738b51a50bf00d811e801
#
_cell.length_a   1.000
_cell.length_b   1.000
_cell.length_c   1.000
_cell.angle_alpha   90.00
_cell.angle_beta   90.00
_cell.angle_gamma   90.00
#
_symmetry.space_group_name_H-M   'P 1'
#
loop_
_entity.id
_entity.type
_entity.pdbx_description
1 polymer ?
#
loop_
_entity_poly.entity_id
_entity_poly.type
_entity_poly.pdbx_seq_one_letter_code
_entity_poly.pdbx_strand_id
1 'polypeptide(L)'
;MAPWIETVFEFLFKYRPFLFQKSRFVMAPPWLAVVVLVAGAAAVVISYQRAKGGTGRATRVTLAVLRTAALALVLFCLCRPALVLSTVVPQQSFLGVLVDDSQSMRIADDGETRGQVAARSFGPQAPLLKALADRYKLRLFRFSETAERVPSTTDLTFDGARTSLTQALERASQELSSVPLAGLVLVTDGADNADADVGDLLPRLRARAVPVFTVGLGRERFAKDVELTRVDVPASVLKGTSVTAEVRVAQRGLGGQKVQLQVEDAGRVLQTQEITLPADGESAAARVHLTASEAGPRTFRFRIAPQPGEPIAQNNQQDVPIEVADRREKILYFEGEPRFELKFIRRAVAEDKNLQVVCLQRTSQNKFLRLDVDDADELAGGFPKTREELFKYRGIILGSVEAGFFAADQLRMIAEFVSQRGGGLLTLGGRHSFAEGGYAPTPLAEVLPVVFEEGRDAKQPFFAEMKVEPTPFGMTHGVTQLAATEEKSAERWKSLPPLSTLNPIRRTKPGAVSLLLGRGEGLPGAQVVLAYQRYGAGKALAFTVDDSWLWQMHADMPLEDMTHENLWRQLLRWLVSGVPGPVTVSVSSPRTAPGSPVTILATVTDATHLKVNDAQVVARVKDPAGAEREVPLEWTVGKDGEYAGRFTPPDKGAYEVRVEAERAGQTLGSETAQVQAADLATEYFGAEMRRPLLERIAEETGGRFYTPQTVPALAEDVKYGGGGATVQETRPLWDMPALFLAIVALVSAEWAYRKARGLA
;
A
#
# COMPACT_ATOMS: atom_id res chain seq x y z
N MET A 1 -20.59 62.12 -23.90
CA MET A 1 -21.58 62.75 -24.80
C MET A 1 -22.77 63.16 -23.94
N ALA A 2 -23.45 64.27 -24.39
CA ALA A 2 -24.68 64.63 -23.67
C ALA A 2 -25.75 63.55 -23.89
N PRO A 3 -26.61 63.21 -22.92
CA PRO A 3 -27.57 62.09 -23.00
C PRO A 3 -28.47 62.07 -24.19
N TRP A 4 -28.88 63.30 -24.69
CA TRP A 4 -29.72 63.41 -25.85
C TRP A 4 -29.01 63.04 -27.17
N ILE A 5 -27.67 63.20 -27.24
CA ILE A 5 -26.88 62.82 -28.41
C ILE A 5 -26.80 61.30 -28.53
N GLU A 6 -26.67 60.61 -27.42
CA GLU A 6 -26.68 59.11 -27.37
C GLU A 6 -28.03 58.58 -27.82
N THR A 7 -29.12 59.17 -27.37
CA THR A 7 -30.48 58.78 -27.77
C THR A 7 -30.73 58.94 -29.24
N VAL A 8 -30.30 60.10 -29.80
CA VAL A 8 -30.42 60.37 -31.29
C VAL A 8 -29.51 59.44 -32.08
N PHE A 9 -28.32 59.18 -31.61
CA PHE A 9 -27.40 58.20 -32.24
C PHE A 9 -27.97 56.79 -32.20
N GLU A 10 -28.52 56.34 -31.08
CA GLU A 10 -29.14 55.02 -30.94
C GLU A 10 -30.36 54.84 -31.80
N PHE A 11 -31.16 55.91 -31.96
CA PHE A 11 -32.29 55.94 -32.92
C PHE A 11 -31.86 55.82 -34.36
N LEU A 12 -30.82 56.59 -34.80
CA LEU A 12 -30.38 56.60 -36.19
C LEU A 12 -29.56 55.32 -36.54
N PHE A 13 -28.70 54.85 -35.63
CA PHE A 13 -27.77 53.77 -35.91
C PHE A 13 -28.18 52.45 -35.23
N LYS A 14 -29.33 52.39 -34.53
CA LYS A 14 -29.92 51.25 -33.91
C LYS A 14 -29.11 50.74 -32.72
N TYR A 15 -27.82 51.08 -32.55
CA TYR A 15 -26.90 50.61 -31.54
C TYR A 15 -26.15 51.75 -30.88
N ARG A 16 -25.69 51.54 -29.62
CA ARG A 16 -24.91 52.52 -28.85
C ARG A 16 -23.52 52.75 -29.45
N PRO A 17 -22.94 53.96 -29.32
CA PRO A 17 -21.65 54.30 -29.93
C PRO A 17 -20.49 53.37 -29.54
N PHE A 18 -20.44 52.87 -28.24
CA PHE A 18 -19.38 52.02 -27.75
C PHE A 18 -19.30 50.66 -28.46
N LEU A 19 -20.40 50.15 -28.98
CA LEU A 19 -20.46 48.89 -29.71
C LEU A 19 -19.67 48.94 -31.03
N PHE A 20 -19.65 50.12 -31.68
CA PHE A 20 -18.85 50.31 -32.88
C PHE A 20 -17.35 50.36 -32.63
N GLN A 21 -16.90 50.70 -31.38
CA GLN A 21 -15.49 50.72 -31.00
C GLN A 21 -14.92 49.35 -30.66
N LYS A 22 -15.77 48.43 -30.12
CA LYS A 22 -15.34 47.11 -29.63
C LYS A 22 -15.69 45.97 -30.58
N SER A 23 -16.28 46.23 -31.73
CA SER A 23 -16.71 45.20 -32.67
C SER A 23 -15.87 45.18 -33.93
N ARG A 24 -15.81 44.02 -34.59
CA ARG A 24 -15.21 43.86 -35.90
C ARG A 24 -16.28 43.98 -36.96
N PHE A 25 -16.05 44.88 -37.95
CA PHE A 25 -16.92 45.01 -39.07
C PHE A 25 -16.73 43.91 -40.09
N VAL A 26 -17.82 43.29 -40.53
CA VAL A 26 -17.85 42.20 -41.53
C VAL A 26 -18.90 42.48 -42.55
N MET A 27 -18.60 42.29 -43.83
CA MET A 27 -19.49 42.51 -44.95
C MET A 27 -19.25 41.40 -45.99
N ALA A 28 -20.29 40.98 -46.72
CA ALA A 28 -20.14 40.08 -47.88
C ALA A 28 -19.14 40.65 -48.92
N PRO A 29 -18.51 39.81 -49.79
CA PRO A 29 -17.30 40.19 -50.53
C PRO A 29 -17.46 41.51 -51.30
N PRO A 30 -16.69 42.58 -50.92
CA PRO A 30 -16.90 43.96 -51.42
C PRO A 30 -16.59 44.10 -52.91
N TRP A 31 -15.76 43.23 -53.49
CA TRP A 31 -15.36 43.30 -54.89
C TRP A 31 -16.56 43.11 -55.88
N LEU A 32 -17.51 42.24 -55.50
CA LEU A 32 -18.69 41.95 -56.31
C LEU A 32 -19.63 43.14 -56.29
N ALA A 33 -19.79 43.78 -55.12
CA ALA A 33 -20.56 45.03 -55.00
C ALA A 33 -19.90 46.16 -55.77
N VAL A 34 -18.58 46.28 -55.78
CA VAL A 34 -17.85 47.32 -56.59
C VAL A 34 -18.04 47.07 -58.06
N VAL A 35 -17.95 45.82 -58.54
CA VAL A 35 -18.19 45.52 -59.96
C VAL A 35 -19.60 45.92 -60.40
N VAL A 36 -20.62 45.57 -59.59
CA VAL A 36 -22.01 45.88 -59.85
C VAL A 36 -22.23 47.42 -59.78
N LEU A 37 -21.59 48.14 -58.87
CA LEU A 37 -21.65 49.54 -58.71
C LEU A 37 -21.04 50.25 -59.95
N VAL A 38 -19.88 49.83 -60.41
CA VAL A 38 -19.20 50.42 -61.62
C VAL A 38 -20.02 50.14 -62.83
N ALA A 39 -20.56 48.95 -63.03
CA ALA A 39 -21.45 48.64 -64.16
C ALA A 39 -22.74 49.44 -64.08
N GLY A 40 -23.35 49.55 -62.89
CA GLY A 40 -24.55 50.38 -62.71
C GLY A 40 -24.33 51.88 -62.93
N ALA A 41 -23.21 52.45 -62.45
CA ALA A 41 -22.81 53.83 -62.65
C ALA A 41 -22.58 54.12 -64.14
N ALA A 42 -21.91 53.20 -64.84
CA ALA A 42 -21.70 53.26 -66.28
C ALA A 42 -23.06 53.30 -67.05
N ALA A 43 -23.97 52.37 -66.66
CA ALA A 43 -25.32 52.37 -67.27
C ALA A 43 -26.13 53.65 -67.00
N VAL A 44 -26.01 54.17 -65.76
CA VAL A 44 -26.63 55.49 -65.42
C VAL A 44 -26.06 56.61 -66.27
N VAL A 45 -24.75 56.71 -66.39
CA VAL A 45 -24.11 57.78 -67.23
C VAL A 45 -24.51 57.66 -68.70
N ILE A 46 -24.48 56.41 -69.24
CA ILE A 46 -24.89 56.13 -70.60
C ILE A 46 -26.37 56.51 -70.83
N SER A 47 -27.26 56.21 -69.92
CA SER A 47 -28.68 56.56 -70.02
C SER A 47 -28.94 58.08 -70.05
N TYR A 48 -28.19 58.84 -69.24
CA TYR A 48 -28.28 60.28 -69.22
C TYR A 48 -27.59 60.98 -70.40
N GLN A 49 -26.60 60.35 -71.03
CA GLN A 49 -26.00 60.87 -72.30
C GLN A 49 -26.92 60.64 -73.51
N ARG A 50 -27.70 59.56 -73.52
CA ARG A 50 -28.62 59.19 -74.60
C ARG A 50 -29.98 59.89 -74.52
N ALA A 51 -30.29 60.53 -73.40
CA ALA A 51 -31.58 61.24 -73.24
C ALA A 51 -31.66 62.47 -74.14
N LYS A 52 -32.60 62.45 -75.11
CA LYS A 52 -32.88 63.50 -76.06
C LYS A 52 -33.67 64.65 -75.36
N GLY A 53 -32.97 65.65 -74.83
CA GLY A 53 -33.60 66.84 -74.25
C GLY A 53 -32.52 67.87 -73.92
N GLY A 54 -32.81 69.19 -74.06
CA GLY A 54 -31.90 70.38 -73.97
C GLY A 54 -31.34 70.62 -72.52
N THR A 55 -30.92 69.56 -71.83
CA THR A 55 -30.40 69.64 -70.47
C THR A 55 -28.92 69.99 -70.44
N GLY A 56 -28.53 70.98 -69.65
CA GLY A 56 -27.12 71.37 -69.46
C GLY A 56 -26.28 70.27 -68.87
N ARG A 57 -24.95 70.21 -69.17
CA ARG A 57 -24.02 69.21 -68.67
C ARG A 57 -24.02 69.12 -67.14
N ALA A 58 -24.12 70.23 -66.43
CA ALA A 58 -24.16 70.23 -64.96
C ALA A 58 -25.36 69.45 -64.39
N THR A 59 -26.56 69.61 -64.97
CA THR A 59 -27.79 68.93 -64.56
C THR A 59 -27.69 67.37 -64.73
N ARG A 60 -27.11 66.92 -65.82
CA ARG A 60 -26.88 65.48 -66.08
C ARG A 60 -25.89 64.85 -65.09
N VAL A 61 -24.81 65.59 -64.79
CA VAL A 61 -23.83 65.14 -63.79
C VAL A 61 -24.45 65.01 -62.37
N THR A 62 -25.19 66.03 -61.93
CA THR A 62 -25.87 66.03 -60.65
C THR A 62 -26.84 64.86 -60.50
N LEU A 63 -27.69 64.65 -61.54
CA LEU A 63 -28.62 63.52 -61.54
C LEU A 63 -27.91 62.10 -61.54
N ALA A 64 -26.83 61.99 -62.31
CA ALA A 64 -26.04 60.79 -62.39
C ALA A 64 -25.38 60.53 -61.06
N VAL A 65 -24.84 61.55 -60.37
CA VAL A 65 -24.24 61.44 -59.05
C VAL A 65 -25.28 60.98 -57.98
N LEU A 66 -26.46 61.67 -57.95
CA LEU A 66 -27.51 61.29 -56.98
C LEU A 66 -27.99 59.86 -57.18
N ARG A 67 -28.19 59.41 -58.41
CA ARG A 67 -28.63 58.07 -58.73
C ARG A 67 -27.57 57.01 -58.45
N THR A 68 -26.29 57.30 -58.73
CA THR A 68 -25.17 56.44 -58.42
C THR A 68 -24.98 56.31 -56.89
N ALA A 69 -25.14 57.42 -56.15
CA ALA A 69 -25.09 57.43 -54.70
C ALA A 69 -26.24 56.61 -54.10
N ALA A 70 -27.47 56.74 -54.61
CA ALA A 70 -28.58 55.89 -54.16
C ALA A 70 -28.33 54.41 -54.47
N LEU A 71 -27.81 54.08 -55.69
CA LEU A 71 -27.44 52.70 -56.03
C LEU A 71 -26.34 52.18 -55.14
N ALA A 72 -25.31 52.94 -54.81
CA ALA A 72 -24.24 52.59 -53.92
C ALA A 72 -24.75 52.23 -52.50
N LEU A 73 -25.72 53.05 -52.02
CA LEU A 73 -26.28 52.81 -50.67
C LEU A 73 -27.16 51.55 -50.64
N VAL A 74 -27.91 51.28 -51.67
CA VAL A 74 -28.70 50.06 -51.83
C VAL A 74 -27.78 48.82 -51.90
N LEU A 75 -26.70 48.87 -52.68
CA LEU A 75 -25.71 47.81 -52.77
C LEU A 75 -24.99 47.58 -51.42
N PHE A 76 -24.68 48.65 -50.69
CA PHE A 76 -24.14 48.54 -49.35
C PHE A 76 -25.10 47.79 -48.43
N CYS A 77 -26.39 48.03 -48.42
CA CYS A 77 -27.41 47.34 -47.70
C CYS A 77 -27.50 45.85 -48.11
N LEU A 78 -27.45 45.56 -49.42
CA LEU A 78 -27.49 44.21 -49.98
C LEU A 78 -26.24 43.34 -49.54
N CYS A 79 -25.09 43.96 -49.31
CA CYS A 79 -23.91 43.32 -48.78
C CYS A 79 -24.05 42.93 -47.33
N ARG A 80 -25.17 43.18 -46.68
CA ARG A 80 -25.49 42.79 -45.28
C ARG A 80 -24.35 43.12 -44.30
N PRO A 81 -23.91 44.38 -44.18
CA PRO A 81 -22.88 44.76 -43.21
C PRO A 81 -23.36 44.41 -41.81
N ALA A 82 -22.45 43.85 -41.00
CA ALA A 82 -22.73 43.43 -39.63
C ALA A 82 -21.55 43.73 -38.71
N LEU A 83 -21.83 43.97 -37.44
CA LEU A 83 -20.86 44.04 -36.35
C LEU A 83 -20.79 42.68 -35.64
N VAL A 84 -19.59 42.15 -35.54
CA VAL A 84 -19.34 40.90 -34.77
C VAL A 84 -18.73 41.30 -33.44
N LEU A 85 -19.46 41.06 -32.36
CA LEU A 85 -18.99 41.21 -30.98
C LEU A 85 -18.54 39.85 -30.46
N SER A 86 -17.33 39.81 -29.92
CA SER A 86 -16.81 38.68 -29.21
C SER A 86 -17.03 38.92 -27.71
N THR A 87 -18.09 38.34 -27.14
CA THR A 87 -18.36 38.38 -25.70
C THR A 87 -17.89 37.07 -25.06
N VAL A 88 -16.94 37.17 -24.14
CA VAL A 88 -16.57 36.04 -23.23
C VAL A 88 -17.69 35.95 -22.18
N VAL A 89 -18.46 34.86 -22.21
CA VAL A 89 -19.52 34.63 -21.20
C VAL A 89 -18.88 34.09 -19.89
N PRO A 90 -18.87 34.85 -18.79
CA PRO A 90 -18.12 34.52 -17.58
C PRO A 90 -18.62 33.30 -16.80
N GLN A 91 -19.79 32.74 -17.06
CA GLN A 91 -20.47 31.76 -16.21
C GLN A 91 -20.42 30.30 -16.68
N GLN A 92 -19.53 29.91 -17.60
CA GLN A 92 -19.51 28.54 -18.10
C GLN A 92 -18.33 27.68 -17.59
N SER A 93 -17.38 28.24 -16.88
CA SER A 93 -16.24 27.48 -16.36
C SER A 93 -16.58 26.76 -15.09
N PHE A 94 -16.14 25.52 -15.01
CA PHE A 94 -16.32 24.65 -13.80
C PHE A 94 -15.08 24.71 -12.92
N LEU A 95 -15.28 24.63 -11.60
CA LEU A 95 -14.23 24.44 -10.61
C LEU A 95 -14.60 23.22 -9.77
N GLY A 96 -13.70 22.21 -9.75
CA GLY A 96 -13.87 21.04 -8.89
C GLY A 96 -13.31 21.34 -7.51
N VAL A 97 -14.06 21.06 -6.44
CA VAL A 97 -13.59 21.15 -5.06
C VAL A 97 -13.67 19.77 -4.45
N LEU A 98 -12.51 19.22 -4.16
CA LEU A 98 -12.36 17.91 -3.54
C LEU A 98 -12.05 18.10 -2.06
N VAL A 99 -12.90 17.59 -1.19
CA VAL A 99 -12.71 17.65 0.26
C VAL A 99 -12.44 16.26 0.79
N ASP A 100 -11.38 16.13 1.54
CA ASP A 100 -10.97 14.90 2.20
C ASP A 100 -12.02 14.47 3.23
N ASP A 101 -12.51 13.24 3.10
CA ASP A 101 -13.53 12.62 3.98
C ASP A 101 -12.94 11.43 4.76
N SER A 102 -11.60 11.39 4.90
CA SER A 102 -10.89 10.36 5.65
C SER A 102 -10.94 10.58 7.16
N GLN A 103 -10.60 9.53 7.91
CA GLN A 103 -10.58 9.58 9.38
C GLN A 103 -9.54 10.56 9.94
N SER A 104 -8.46 10.87 9.20
CA SER A 104 -7.48 11.88 9.60
C SER A 104 -8.08 13.26 9.78
N MET A 105 -9.20 13.55 9.11
CA MET A 105 -9.95 14.80 9.22
C MET A 105 -10.67 14.96 10.57
N ARG A 106 -10.78 13.88 11.37
CA ARG A 106 -11.30 13.93 12.76
C ARG A 106 -10.26 14.38 13.78
N ILE A 107 -8.98 14.43 13.40
CA ILE A 107 -7.91 14.89 14.29
C ILE A 107 -8.16 16.36 14.64
N ALA A 108 -8.08 16.65 15.96
CA ALA A 108 -8.26 18.00 16.45
C ALA A 108 -6.90 18.70 16.57
N ASP A 109 -6.71 19.76 15.81
CA ASP A 109 -5.59 20.66 15.92
C ASP A 109 -6.09 21.97 16.57
N ASP A 110 -5.50 22.38 17.69
CA ASP A 110 -5.91 23.61 18.44
C ASP A 110 -7.38 23.64 18.90
N GLY A 111 -7.99 22.48 19.17
CA GLY A 111 -9.35 22.37 19.69
C GLY A 111 -10.45 22.30 18.62
N GLU A 112 -10.13 22.47 17.33
CA GLU A 112 -11.04 22.21 16.21
C GLU A 112 -10.55 21.02 15.39
N THR A 113 -11.48 20.19 14.88
CA THR A 113 -11.11 19.13 13.96
C THR A 113 -10.80 19.70 12.56
N ARG A 114 -9.94 19.02 11.81
CA ARG A 114 -9.61 19.40 10.42
C ARG A 114 -10.88 19.47 9.55
N GLY A 115 -11.82 18.55 9.77
CA GLY A 115 -13.14 18.56 9.12
C GLY A 115 -13.95 19.82 9.45
N GLN A 116 -13.91 20.30 10.69
CA GLN A 116 -14.57 21.57 11.07
C GLN A 116 -13.92 22.77 10.38
N VAL A 117 -12.58 22.79 10.28
CA VAL A 117 -11.83 23.82 9.55
C VAL A 117 -12.20 23.80 8.05
N ALA A 118 -12.29 22.62 7.44
CA ALA A 118 -12.73 22.45 6.07
C ALA A 118 -14.17 22.96 5.86
N ALA A 119 -15.09 22.58 6.75
CA ALA A 119 -16.49 23.03 6.70
C ALA A 119 -16.63 24.55 6.88
N ARG A 120 -15.81 25.18 7.71
CA ARG A 120 -15.78 26.65 7.87
C ARG A 120 -15.39 27.37 6.58
N SER A 121 -14.44 26.82 5.81
CA SER A 121 -13.89 27.44 4.60
C SER A 121 -14.70 27.08 3.35
N PHE A 122 -15.23 25.86 3.24
CA PHE A 122 -15.91 25.31 2.07
C PHE A 122 -17.35 24.85 2.37
N GLY A 123 -17.91 25.21 3.53
CA GLY A 123 -19.31 24.91 3.85
C GLY A 123 -20.29 25.77 3.03
N PRO A 124 -21.59 25.42 2.98
CA PRO A 124 -22.57 26.12 2.16
C PRO A 124 -22.74 27.62 2.50
N GLN A 125 -22.41 28.01 3.71
CA GLN A 125 -22.49 29.41 4.16
C GLN A 125 -21.13 30.13 4.12
N ALA A 126 -20.04 29.43 3.77
CA ALA A 126 -18.71 29.99 3.75
C ALA A 126 -18.57 31.14 2.73
N PRO A 127 -18.00 32.29 3.10
CA PRO A 127 -17.81 33.41 2.19
C PRO A 127 -16.97 33.04 0.96
N LEU A 128 -15.96 32.20 1.14
CA LEU A 128 -15.10 31.73 0.08
C LEU A 128 -15.88 30.92 -0.97
N LEU A 129 -16.71 29.96 -0.51
CA LEU A 129 -17.49 29.12 -1.43
C LEU A 129 -18.48 29.98 -2.23
N LYS A 130 -19.09 31.00 -1.60
CA LYS A 130 -19.98 31.96 -2.28
C LYS A 130 -19.22 32.76 -3.32
N ALA A 131 -18.05 33.32 -2.97
CA ALA A 131 -17.23 34.09 -3.91
C ALA A 131 -16.75 33.25 -5.12
N LEU A 132 -16.47 31.96 -4.90
CA LEU A 132 -16.17 31.04 -6.00
C LEU A 132 -17.41 30.71 -6.84
N ALA A 133 -18.58 30.50 -6.21
CA ALA A 133 -19.84 30.22 -6.89
C ALA A 133 -20.34 31.38 -7.78
N ASP A 134 -20.03 32.62 -7.38
CA ASP A 134 -20.34 33.82 -8.19
C ASP A 134 -19.55 33.86 -9.52
N ARG A 135 -18.39 33.18 -9.56
CA ARG A 135 -17.48 33.18 -10.72
C ARG A 135 -17.45 31.90 -11.53
N TYR A 136 -17.70 30.75 -10.87
CA TYR A 136 -17.56 29.40 -11.43
C TYR A 136 -18.76 28.53 -11.10
N LYS A 137 -19.03 27.54 -11.95
CA LYS A 137 -19.94 26.43 -11.60
C LYS A 137 -19.19 25.43 -10.75
N LEU A 138 -19.48 25.40 -9.44
CA LEU A 138 -18.80 24.48 -8.52
C LEU A 138 -19.29 23.05 -8.70
N ARG A 139 -18.33 22.12 -8.58
CA ARG A 139 -18.56 20.70 -8.46
C ARG A 139 -17.85 20.21 -7.20
N LEU A 140 -18.65 19.78 -6.22
CA LEU A 140 -18.14 19.33 -4.95
C LEU A 140 -17.95 17.81 -4.99
N PHE A 141 -16.82 17.36 -4.49
CA PHE A 141 -16.48 15.96 -4.34
C PHE A 141 -16.04 15.72 -2.89
N ARG A 142 -16.46 14.61 -2.31
CA ARG A 142 -15.78 14.01 -1.18
C ARG A 142 -14.80 12.98 -1.69
N PHE A 143 -13.70 12.79 -1.01
CA PHE A 143 -12.79 11.72 -1.36
C PHE A 143 -12.15 11.08 -0.14
N SER A 144 -11.85 9.83 -0.28
CA SER A 144 -10.98 9.03 0.56
C SER A 144 -10.15 8.11 -0.35
N GLU A 145 -10.53 6.88 -0.58
CA GLU A 145 -9.88 6.01 -1.56
C GLU A 145 -10.18 6.46 -3.01
N THR A 146 -11.40 6.91 -3.29
CA THR A 146 -11.82 7.47 -4.58
C THR A 146 -12.63 8.75 -4.37
N ALA A 147 -12.77 9.57 -5.43
CA ALA A 147 -13.63 10.75 -5.38
C ALA A 147 -15.07 10.44 -5.80
N GLU A 148 -16.01 10.91 -5.00
CA GLU A 148 -17.45 10.85 -5.26
C GLU A 148 -18.07 12.24 -5.24
N ARG A 149 -18.95 12.50 -6.18
CA ARG A 149 -19.65 13.78 -6.24
C ARG A 149 -20.69 13.89 -5.14
N VAL A 150 -20.69 15.02 -4.43
CA VAL A 150 -21.66 15.34 -3.38
C VAL A 150 -22.38 16.65 -3.69
N PRO A 151 -23.65 16.78 -3.28
CA PRO A 151 -24.41 18.02 -3.43
C PRO A 151 -23.93 19.11 -2.47
N SER A 152 -23.44 18.74 -1.30
CA SER A 152 -23.00 19.66 -0.26
C SER A 152 -21.86 19.06 0.57
N THR A 153 -21.04 19.90 1.17
CA THR A 153 -20.02 19.52 2.17
C THR A 153 -20.63 19.11 3.52
N THR A 154 -21.95 19.24 3.70
CA THR A 154 -22.67 18.68 4.88
C THR A 154 -22.81 17.19 4.83
N ASP A 155 -22.58 16.56 3.68
CA ASP A 155 -22.69 15.12 3.47
C ASP A 155 -21.36 14.38 3.78
N LEU A 156 -20.36 15.09 4.29
CA LEU A 156 -19.08 14.51 4.71
C LEU A 156 -19.27 13.74 6.03
N THR A 157 -18.71 12.54 6.09
CA THR A 157 -18.83 11.63 7.24
C THR A 157 -17.53 11.46 8.00
N PHE A 158 -16.40 11.72 7.33
CA PHE A 158 -15.03 11.53 7.84
C PHE A 158 -14.78 10.09 8.33
N ASP A 159 -15.34 9.12 7.61
CA ASP A 159 -15.23 7.69 7.93
C ASP A 159 -14.26 6.93 7.03
N GLY A 160 -13.69 7.60 6.02
CA GLY A 160 -12.77 6.97 5.07
C GLY A 160 -11.53 6.39 5.77
N ALA A 161 -11.30 5.08 5.59
CA ALA A 161 -10.23 4.34 6.24
C ALA A 161 -8.87 4.42 5.51
N ARG A 162 -8.87 4.92 4.28
CA ARG A 162 -7.68 5.08 3.42
C ARG A 162 -7.85 6.30 2.52
N THR A 163 -6.74 6.97 2.24
CA THR A 163 -6.70 8.14 1.35
C THR A 163 -5.83 7.85 0.14
N SER A 164 -6.36 8.12 -1.07
CA SER A 164 -5.62 8.09 -2.33
C SER A 164 -5.78 9.42 -3.07
N LEU A 165 -4.76 10.25 -3.01
CA LEU A 165 -4.74 11.53 -3.72
C LEU A 165 -4.72 11.33 -5.23
N THR A 166 -4.00 10.31 -5.70
CA THR A 166 -3.90 9.96 -7.12
C THR A 166 -5.26 9.59 -7.69
N GLN A 167 -5.98 8.65 -7.08
CA GLN A 167 -7.29 8.21 -7.55
C GLN A 167 -8.33 9.33 -7.46
N ALA A 168 -8.29 10.12 -6.38
CA ALA A 168 -9.21 11.24 -6.20
C ALA A 168 -9.06 12.30 -7.31
N LEU A 169 -7.83 12.74 -7.59
CA LEU A 169 -7.54 13.72 -8.62
C LEU A 169 -7.83 13.18 -10.04
N GLU A 170 -7.47 11.92 -10.29
CA GLU A 170 -7.72 11.28 -11.58
C GLU A 170 -9.23 11.17 -11.86
N ARG A 171 -10.00 10.67 -10.89
CA ARG A 171 -11.45 10.50 -11.00
C ARG A 171 -12.16 11.83 -11.22
N ALA A 172 -11.84 12.86 -10.43
CA ALA A 172 -12.42 14.19 -10.57
C ALA A 172 -12.05 14.84 -11.93
N SER A 173 -10.79 14.70 -12.36
CA SER A 173 -10.33 15.19 -13.68
C SER A 173 -11.02 14.47 -14.85
N GLN A 174 -11.27 13.16 -14.73
CA GLN A 174 -12.00 12.38 -15.74
C GLN A 174 -13.46 12.80 -15.82
N GLU A 175 -14.16 12.94 -14.69
CA GLU A 175 -15.56 13.34 -14.64
C GLU A 175 -15.77 14.75 -15.21
N LEU A 176 -14.81 15.65 -14.99
CA LEU A 176 -14.88 17.03 -15.48
C LEU A 176 -14.20 17.22 -16.86
N SER A 177 -13.75 16.16 -17.52
CA SER A 177 -13.03 16.24 -18.79
C SER A 177 -13.85 16.80 -19.97
N SER A 178 -15.18 16.68 -19.91
CA SER A 178 -16.10 17.11 -20.95
C SER A 178 -16.56 18.58 -20.82
N VAL A 179 -16.15 19.26 -19.75
CA VAL A 179 -16.56 20.64 -19.44
C VAL A 179 -15.35 21.58 -19.36
N PRO A 180 -15.52 22.91 -19.62
CA PRO A 180 -14.44 23.89 -19.45
C PRO A 180 -14.03 23.95 -17.96
N LEU A 181 -12.90 23.35 -17.60
CA LEU A 181 -12.42 23.25 -16.23
C LEU A 181 -11.41 24.36 -15.93
N ALA A 182 -11.71 25.20 -14.93
CA ALA A 182 -10.81 26.26 -14.45
C ALA A 182 -9.70 25.73 -13.52
N GLY A 183 -9.92 24.57 -12.88
CA GLY A 183 -8.97 23.92 -12.00
C GLY A 183 -9.65 23.00 -11.00
N LEU A 184 -8.82 22.35 -10.17
CA LEU A 184 -9.25 21.55 -9.04
C LEU A 184 -8.73 22.18 -7.74
N VAL A 185 -9.55 22.22 -6.72
CA VAL A 185 -9.18 22.61 -5.36
C VAL A 185 -9.14 21.35 -4.51
N LEU A 186 -7.99 21.00 -3.97
CA LEU A 186 -7.77 19.82 -3.13
C LEU A 186 -7.61 20.24 -1.67
N VAL A 187 -8.55 19.86 -0.82
CA VAL A 187 -8.61 20.22 0.60
C VAL A 187 -8.32 18.97 1.41
N THR A 188 -7.12 18.87 1.99
CA THR A 188 -6.60 17.65 2.67
C THR A 188 -5.43 17.99 3.58
N ASP A 189 -5.04 17.08 4.46
CA ASP A 189 -3.75 17.13 5.16
C ASP A 189 -2.58 16.56 4.32
N GLY A 190 -2.89 15.96 3.16
CA GLY A 190 -1.90 15.38 2.27
C GLY A 190 -1.40 14.00 2.70
N ALA A 191 -1.99 13.39 3.74
CA ALA A 191 -1.70 12.01 4.11
C ALA A 191 -2.24 11.07 3.01
N ASP A 192 -1.33 10.55 2.18
CA ASP A 192 -1.63 9.53 1.16
C ASP A 192 -1.07 8.20 1.65
N ASN A 193 -1.94 7.24 1.90
CA ASN A 193 -1.62 5.89 2.37
C ASN A 193 -1.99 4.80 1.36
N ALA A 194 -2.24 5.20 0.11
CA ALA A 194 -2.36 4.29 -1.03
C ALA A 194 -1.00 4.03 -1.69
N ASP A 195 -0.90 2.90 -2.39
CA ASP A 195 0.35 2.49 -3.06
C ASP A 195 0.64 3.28 -4.37
N ALA A 196 -0.25 4.18 -4.79
CA ALA A 196 -0.13 4.91 -6.04
C ALA A 196 0.64 6.22 -5.87
N ASP A 197 1.73 6.41 -6.62
CA ASP A 197 2.48 7.68 -6.62
C ASP A 197 1.73 8.76 -7.40
N VAL A 198 1.42 9.87 -6.74
CA VAL A 198 0.79 11.04 -7.36
C VAL A 198 1.68 11.67 -8.44
N GLY A 199 3.00 11.45 -8.36
CA GLY A 199 3.97 11.98 -9.32
C GLY A 199 3.70 11.59 -10.77
N ASP A 200 3.15 10.40 -11.02
CA ASP A 200 2.80 9.93 -12.36
C ASP A 200 1.58 10.65 -12.98
N LEU A 201 0.72 11.23 -12.14
CA LEU A 201 -0.48 11.94 -12.57
C LEU A 201 -0.22 13.43 -12.89
N LEU A 202 0.70 14.09 -12.18
CA LEU A 202 0.95 15.52 -12.29
C LEU A 202 1.30 15.98 -13.72
N PRO A 203 2.17 15.28 -14.49
CA PRO A 203 2.44 15.64 -15.89
C PRO A 203 1.19 15.59 -16.78
N ARG A 204 0.26 14.65 -16.52
CA ARG A 204 -0.98 14.52 -17.28
C ARG A 204 -1.94 15.68 -17.00
N LEU A 205 -2.07 16.10 -15.74
CA LEU A 205 -2.86 17.27 -15.35
C LEU A 205 -2.29 18.55 -15.95
N ARG A 206 -0.97 18.71 -15.90
CA ARG A 206 -0.26 19.84 -16.52
C ARG A 206 -0.47 19.89 -18.04
N ALA A 207 -0.36 18.75 -18.72
CA ALA A 207 -0.58 18.67 -20.17
C ALA A 207 -2.01 19.05 -20.59
N ARG A 208 -2.99 18.81 -19.71
CA ARG A 208 -4.39 19.22 -19.89
C ARG A 208 -4.68 20.66 -19.43
N ALA A 209 -3.67 21.38 -18.95
CA ALA A 209 -3.81 22.73 -18.37
C ALA A 209 -4.84 22.78 -17.22
N VAL A 210 -4.88 21.74 -16.37
CA VAL A 210 -5.73 21.67 -15.19
C VAL A 210 -4.88 22.00 -13.96
N PRO A 211 -4.89 23.25 -13.45
CA PRO A 211 -4.18 23.62 -12.24
C PRO A 211 -4.86 22.99 -11.02
N VAL A 212 -4.06 22.51 -10.08
CA VAL A 212 -4.54 22.00 -8.79
C VAL A 212 -4.14 22.99 -7.70
N PHE A 213 -5.12 23.55 -7.03
CA PHE A 213 -4.95 24.43 -5.88
C PHE A 213 -5.07 23.59 -4.61
N THR A 214 -4.02 23.51 -3.82
CA THR A 214 -4.02 22.67 -2.62
C THR A 214 -4.25 23.51 -1.37
N VAL A 215 -5.09 23.01 -0.48
CA VAL A 215 -5.39 23.61 0.82
C VAL A 215 -4.99 22.62 1.90
N GLY A 216 -3.87 22.90 2.57
CA GLY A 216 -3.33 22.05 3.62
C GLY A 216 -4.05 22.26 4.93
N LEU A 217 -4.54 21.17 5.53
CA LEU A 217 -5.18 21.14 6.84
C LEU A 217 -4.32 20.42 7.86
N GLY A 218 -4.39 20.82 9.11
CA GLY A 218 -3.61 20.21 10.18
C GLY A 218 -2.26 20.90 10.42
N ARG A 219 -1.49 20.32 11.33
CA ARG A 219 -0.15 20.80 11.69
C ARG A 219 0.92 20.08 10.90
N GLU A 220 1.96 20.79 10.47
CA GLU A 220 3.13 20.22 9.81
C GLU A 220 3.94 19.31 10.75
N ARG A 221 3.84 19.54 12.06
CA ARG A 221 4.49 18.74 13.10
C ARG A 221 3.69 18.79 14.37
N PHE A 222 3.51 17.62 14.99
CA PHE A 222 2.97 17.55 16.34
C PHE A 222 4.04 17.93 17.37
N ALA A 223 3.60 18.61 18.45
CA ALA A 223 4.49 18.94 19.54
C ALA A 223 4.86 17.69 20.37
N LYS A 224 3.91 16.75 20.50
CA LYS A 224 4.07 15.46 21.18
C LYS A 224 3.26 14.41 20.45
N ASP A 225 3.89 13.28 20.21
CA ASP A 225 3.25 12.11 19.61
C ASP A 225 4.08 10.85 19.90
N VAL A 226 3.43 9.71 20.13
CA VAL A 226 4.05 8.38 20.22
C VAL A 226 3.35 7.50 19.21
N GLU A 227 4.10 6.85 18.36
CA GLU A 227 3.57 6.03 17.28
C GLU A 227 4.18 4.63 17.30
N LEU A 228 3.34 3.59 17.31
CA LEU A 228 3.76 2.21 17.05
C LEU A 228 3.80 1.98 15.54
N THR A 229 4.93 2.30 14.91
CA THR A 229 5.04 2.30 13.43
C THR A 229 4.95 0.91 12.82
N ARG A 230 5.43 -0.12 13.54
CA ARG A 230 5.44 -1.50 13.04
C ARG A 230 5.53 -2.51 14.18
N VAL A 231 4.82 -3.61 14.01
CA VAL A 231 4.91 -4.79 14.89
C VAL A 231 5.12 -6.02 14.01
N ASP A 232 6.27 -6.66 14.15
CA ASP A 232 6.64 -7.87 13.42
C ASP A 232 6.50 -9.08 14.34
N VAL A 233 5.58 -9.99 13.98
CA VAL A 233 5.28 -11.23 14.70
C VAL A 233 5.04 -12.34 13.67
N PRO A 234 5.41 -13.61 13.94
CA PRO A 234 5.05 -14.73 13.07
C PRO A 234 3.53 -14.84 12.88
N ALA A 235 3.08 -15.00 11.64
CA ALA A 235 1.65 -15.10 11.32
C ALA A 235 0.99 -16.39 11.89
N SER A 236 1.77 -17.44 12.09
CA SER A 236 1.30 -18.71 12.67
C SER A 236 2.35 -19.30 13.60
N VAL A 237 1.91 -19.78 14.76
CA VAL A 237 2.77 -20.44 15.77
C VAL A 237 2.04 -21.62 16.39
N LEU A 238 2.80 -22.58 16.95
CA LEU A 238 2.20 -23.66 17.73
C LEU A 238 1.82 -23.17 19.13
N LYS A 239 0.73 -23.68 19.65
CA LYS A 239 0.27 -23.44 21.03
C LYS A 239 1.39 -23.68 22.02
N GLY A 240 1.57 -22.76 22.97
CA GLY A 240 2.64 -22.81 23.99
C GLY A 240 4.02 -22.41 23.48
N THR A 241 4.16 -21.91 22.23
CA THR A 241 5.44 -21.41 21.73
C THR A 241 5.72 -20.03 22.31
N SER A 242 6.98 -19.79 22.73
CA SER A 242 7.48 -18.47 23.03
C SER A 242 7.69 -17.69 21.73
N VAL A 243 6.97 -16.59 21.59
CA VAL A 243 6.99 -15.70 20.44
C VAL A 243 7.78 -14.45 20.78
N THR A 244 8.69 -14.04 19.92
CA THR A 244 9.36 -12.75 20.01
C THR A 244 8.70 -11.78 19.03
N ALA A 245 8.08 -10.72 19.57
CA ALA A 245 7.55 -9.62 18.79
C ALA A 245 8.59 -8.51 18.71
N GLU A 246 8.89 -8.01 17.51
CA GLU A 246 9.68 -6.81 17.30
C GLU A 246 8.74 -5.63 17.07
N VAL A 247 8.75 -4.68 18.00
CA VAL A 247 7.88 -3.49 18.00
C VAL A 247 8.73 -2.27 17.70
N ARG A 248 8.43 -1.55 16.65
CA ARG A 248 9.08 -0.28 16.30
C ARG A 248 8.26 0.88 16.80
N VAL A 249 8.91 1.75 17.57
CA VAL A 249 8.31 2.92 18.17
C VAL A 249 9.02 4.16 17.66
N ALA A 250 8.24 5.11 17.13
CA ALA A 250 8.69 6.46 16.83
C ALA A 250 8.02 7.43 17.81
N GLN A 251 8.60 8.60 18.01
CA GLN A 251 8.04 9.62 18.88
C GLN A 251 8.46 11.03 18.48
N ARG A 252 7.74 12.02 19.01
CA ARG A 252 8.10 13.43 18.95
C ARG A 252 7.88 14.09 20.30
N GLY A 253 8.79 14.96 20.70
CA GLY A 253 8.71 15.77 21.91
C GLY A 253 8.67 15.01 23.24
N LEU A 254 8.97 13.70 23.23
CA LEU A 254 8.92 12.80 24.37
C LEU A 254 10.21 11.98 24.52
N GLY A 255 11.28 12.37 23.81
CA GLY A 255 12.55 11.64 23.78
C GLY A 255 13.15 11.40 25.16
N GLY A 256 13.67 10.19 25.41
CA GLY A 256 14.25 9.78 26.69
C GLY A 256 13.24 9.45 27.80
N GLN A 257 11.93 9.63 27.58
CA GLN A 257 10.92 9.23 28.55
C GLN A 257 10.77 7.70 28.59
N LYS A 258 10.47 7.19 29.75
CA LYS A 258 10.16 5.77 29.96
C LYS A 258 8.67 5.56 29.90
N VAL A 259 8.23 4.65 29.04
CA VAL A 259 6.83 4.29 28.86
C VAL A 259 6.63 2.77 28.97
N GLN A 260 5.41 2.36 29.27
CA GLN A 260 5.06 0.95 29.36
C GLN A 260 4.45 0.48 28.03
N LEU A 261 5.14 -0.45 27.35
CA LEU A 261 4.59 -1.22 26.26
C LEU A 261 3.85 -2.43 26.81
N GLN A 262 2.56 -2.52 26.56
CA GLN A 262 1.68 -3.60 26.99
C GLN A 262 1.30 -4.47 25.80
N VAL A 263 1.26 -5.79 26.01
CA VAL A 263 0.71 -6.74 25.05
C VAL A 263 -0.51 -7.40 25.66
N GLU A 264 -1.62 -7.31 24.97
CA GLU A 264 -2.92 -7.83 25.40
C GLU A 264 -3.43 -8.91 24.43
N ASP A 265 -4.13 -9.89 24.97
CA ASP A 265 -4.89 -10.88 24.22
C ASP A 265 -6.31 -10.95 24.78
N ALA A 266 -7.32 -10.71 23.96
CA ALA A 266 -8.74 -10.65 24.34
C ALA A 266 -9.00 -9.78 25.59
N GLY A 267 -8.28 -8.65 25.73
CA GLY A 267 -8.39 -7.72 26.86
C GLY A 267 -7.59 -8.13 28.12
N ARG A 268 -6.89 -9.26 28.10
CA ARG A 268 -6.00 -9.68 29.18
C ARG A 268 -4.57 -9.27 28.86
N VAL A 269 -3.92 -8.54 29.76
CA VAL A 269 -2.51 -8.18 29.63
C VAL A 269 -1.66 -9.47 29.81
N LEU A 270 -0.92 -9.83 28.77
CA LEU A 270 0.01 -10.96 28.77
C LEU A 270 1.39 -10.54 29.28
N GLN A 271 1.85 -9.36 28.84
CA GLN A 271 3.19 -8.85 29.12
C GLN A 271 3.16 -7.32 29.22
N THR A 272 4.02 -6.78 30.09
CA THR A 272 4.31 -5.36 30.18
C THR A 272 5.81 -5.18 30.22
N GLN A 273 6.33 -4.27 29.40
CA GLN A 273 7.76 -3.99 29.30
C GLN A 273 8.00 -2.49 29.33
N GLU A 274 8.90 -2.01 30.18
CA GLU A 274 9.36 -0.63 30.15
C GLU A 274 10.31 -0.41 28.97
N ILE A 275 10.01 0.60 28.16
CA ILE A 275 10.87 1.02 27.05
C ILE A 275 11.23 2.49 27.20
N THR A 276 12.43 2.86 26.79
CA THR A 276 12.86 4.25 26.68
C THR A 276 12.60 4.75 25.27
N LEU A 277 11.84 5.82 25.14
CA LEU A 277 11.53 6.42 23.85
C LEU A 277 12.80 6.98 23.17
N PRO A 278 12.96 6.80 21.85
CA PRO A 278 14.14 7.26 21.11
C PRO A 278 14.23 8.77 21.06
N ALA A 279 15.31 9.31 20.50
CA ALA A 279 15.42 10.75 20.20
C ALA A 279 14.45 11.15 19.07
N ASP A 280 14.12 12.44 18.98
CA ASP A 280 13.23 12.96 17.95
C ASP A 280 13.75 12.65 16.54
N GLY A 281 12.89 12.06 15.71
CA GLY A 281 13.23 11.64 14.36
C GLY A 281 13.93 10.28 14.24
N GLU A 282 14.19 9.61 15.35
CA GLU A 282 14.69 8.24 15.39
C GLU A 282 13.57 7.24 15.69
N SER A 283 13.77 5.98 15.33
CA SER A 283 12.89 4.89 15.74
C SER A 283 13.68 3.89 16.59
N ALA A 284 13.08 3.42 17.68
CA ALA A 284 13.62 2.34 18.50
C ALA A 284 12.88 1.03 18.21
N ALA A 285 13.62 -0.08 18.23
CA ALA A 285 13.05 -1.41 18.22
C ALA A 285 13.02 -1.98 19.65
N ALA A 286 11.85 -2.31 20.15
CA ALA A 286 11.65 -3.03 21.38
C ALA A 286 11.30 -4.51 21.08
N ARG A 287 11.90 -5.46 21.78
CA ARG A 287 11.55 -6.88 21.67
C ARG A 287 10.75 -7.31 22.87
N VAL A 288 9.60 -7.91 22.60
CA VAL A 288 8.69 -8.42 23.64
C VAL A 288 8.55 -9.93 23.47
N HIS A 289 8.78 -10.66 24.54
CA HIS A 289 8.59 -12.11 24.57
C HIS A 289 7.22 -12.42 25.18
N LEU A 290 6.43 -13.20 24.47
CA LEU A 290 5.11 -13.64 24.92
C LEU A 290 4.89 -15.12 24.60
N THR A 291 4.03 -15.80 25.36
CA THR A 291 3.71 -17.20 25.11
C THR A 291 2.29 -17.30 24.55
N ALA A 292 2.14 -17.92 23.38
CA ALA A 292 0.86 -18.18 22.73
C ALA A 292 0.16 -19.38 23.40
N SER A 293 -0.54 -19.17 24.51
CA SER A 293 -1.08 -20.22 25.36
C SER A 293 -2.43 -20.80 24.92
N GLU A 294 -3.22 -20.05 24.17
CA GLU A 294 -4.56 -20.43 23.72
C GLU A 294 -4.59 -20.65 22.21
N ALA A 295 -5.21 -21.75 21.78
CA ALA A 295 -5.32 -22.13 20.38
C ALA A 295 -6.37 -21.31 19.61
N GLY A 296 -6.23 -21.32 18.30
CA GLY A 296 -7.14 -20.67 17.35
C GLY A 296 -6.70 -19.30 16.93
N PRO A 297 -7.58 -18.55 16.21
CA PRO A 297 -7.31 -17.20 15.79
C PRO A 297 -7.23 -16.27 17.00
N ARG A 298 -6.11 -15.57 17.12
CA ARG A 298 -5.86 -14.62 18.22
C ARG A 298 -5.50 -13.27 17.63
N THR A 299 -5.85 -12.20 18.34
CA THR A 299 -5.40 -10.84 17.99
C THR A 299 -4.64 -10.27 19.16
N PHE A 300 -3.33 -10.17 19.02
CA PHE A 300 -2.50 -9.53 20.03
C PHE A 300 -2.51 -8.02 19.80
N ARG A 301 -2.88 -7.30 20.86
CA ARG A 301 -2.86 -5.83 20.87
C ARG A 301 -1.59 -5.37 21.56
N PHE A 302 -0.78 -4.63 20.83
CA PHE A 302 0.39 -3.91 21.34
C PHE A 302 -0.03 -2.48 21.59
N ARG A 303 0.24 -1.96 22.78
CA ARG A 303 -0.25 -0.65 23.18
C ARG A 303 0.73 0.08 24.09
N ILE A 304 0.90 1.39 23.86
CA ILE A 304 1.49 2.37 24.79
C ILE A 304 0.36 3.29 25.25
N ALA A 305 0.27 3.55 26.57
CA ALA A 305 -0.74 4.46 27.08
C ALA A 305 -0.54 5.87 26.50
N PRO A 306 -1.62 6.60 26.15
CA PRO A 306 -1.53 7.96 25.64
C PRO A 306 -0.78 8.88 26.61
N GLN A 307 0.11 9.73 26.08
CA GLN A 307 0.92 10.63 26.87
C GLN A 307 0.22 11.99 27.03
N PRO A 308 0.43 12.71 28.14
CA PRO A 308 -0.20 14.01 28.35
C PRO A 308 0.15 15.04 27.25
N GLY A 309 -0.88 15.56 26.58
CA GLY A 309 -0.74 16.54 25.49
C GLY A 309 -0.51 15.94 24.12
N GLU A 310 -0.71 14.65 23.95
CA GLU A 310 -0.71 13.94 22.68
C GLU A 310 -2.06 14.12 21.97
N PRO A 311 -2.08 14.58 20.71
CA PRO A 311 -3.34 14.80 19.98
C PRO A 311 -3.94 13.51 19.41
N ILE A 312 -3.13 12.47 19.17
CA ILE A 312 -3.53 11.20 18.58
C ILE A 312 -3.19 10.07 19.55
N ALA A 313 -4.19 9.29 19.93
CA ALA A 313 -4.01 8.10 20.77
C ALA A 313 -4.20 6.78 19.98
N GLN A 314 -4.71 6.87 18.76
CA GLN A 314 -5.05 5.73 17.93
C GLN A 314 -3.81 5.06 17.32
N ASN A 315 -2.74 5.82 17.06
CA ASN A 315 -1.45 5.34 16.55
C ASN A 315 -0.53 4.76 17.65
N ASN A 316 -0.93 4.86 18.94
CA ASN A 316 -0.23 4.25 20.07
C ASN A 316 -0.52 2.77 20.23
N GLN A 317 -1.34 2.16 19.37
CA GLN A 317 -1.68 0.76 19.43
C GLN A 317 -1.69 0.12 18.05
N GLN A 318 -1.30 -1.18 18.02
CA GLN A 318 -1.47 -2.03 16.86
C GLN A 318 -2.05 -3.38 17.26
N ASP A 319 -3.05 -3.82 16.53
CA ASP A 319 -3.63 -5.15 16.64
C ASP A 319 -3.00 -6.05 15.58
N VAL A 320 -2.46 -7.19 15.98
CA VAL A 320 -1.81 -8.15 15.06
C VAL A 320 -2.52 -9.49 15.15
N PRO A 321 -3.17 -9.96 14.08
CA PRO A 321 -3.77 -11.28 14.04
C PRO A 321 -2.69 -12.35 13.92
N ILE A 322 -2.80 -13.41 14.72
CA ILE A 322 -1.88 -14.56 14.74
C ILE A 322 -2.72 -15.84 14.81
N GLU A 323 -2.37 -16.83 14.00
CA GLU A 323 -2.94 -18.16 14.10
C GLU A 323 -2.15 -19.01 15.09
N VAL A 324 -2.78 -19.42 16.18
CA VAL A 324 -2.18 -20.33 17.18
C VAL A 324 -2.65 -21.75 16.90
N ALA A 325 -1.84 -22.49 16.17
CA ALA A 325 -2.17 -23.85 15.76
C ALA A 325 -2.06 -24.84 16.92
N ASP A 326 -3.11 -25.64 17.14
CA ASP A 326 -3.12 -26.77 18.08
C ASP A 326 -3.09 -28.08 17.28
N ARG A 327 -1.95 -28.32 16.63
CA ARG A 327 -1.72 -29.51 15.85
C ARG A 327 -0.42 -30.17 16.26
N ARG A 328 -0.34 -31.48 16.02
CA ARG A 328 0.83 -32.28 16.34
C ARG A 328 1.80 -32.29 15.17
N GLU A 329 3.01 -31.77 15.39
CA GLU A 329 4.07 -31.74 14.39
C GLU A 329 5.02 -32.92 14.58
N LYS A 330 5.30 -33.65 13.52
CA LYS A 330 6.04 -34.90 13.55
C LYS A 330 7.51 -34.68 13.17
N ILE A 331 8.42 -35.12 14.02
CA ILE A 331 9.88 -35.02 13.85
C ILE A 331 10.47 -36.41 13.81
N LEU A 332 11.29 -36.73 12.83
CA LEU A 332 12.06 -37.96 12.78
C LEU A 332 13.40 -37.76 13.50
N TYR A 333 13.65 -38.49 14.56
CA TYR A 333 14.96 -38.53 15.21
C TYR A 333 15.67 -39.85 14.88
N PHE A 334 16.69 -39.77 14.05
CA PHE A 334 17.53 -40.92 13.73
C PHE A 334 18.82 -40.88 14.56
N GLU A 335 19.03 -41.89 15.36
CA GLU A 335 20.17 -42.06 16.26
C GLU A 335 21.03 -43.24 15.85
N GLY A 336 22.33 -42.99 15.60
CA GLY A 336 23.26 -44.04 15.18
C GLY A 336 23.79 -44.97 16.26
N GLU A 337 23.77 -44.52 17.52
CA GLU A 337 24.25 -45.28 18.67
C GLU A 337 23.43 -44.97 19.92
N PRO A 338 23.32 -45.93 20.90
CA PRO A 338 22.61 -45.67 22.15
C PRO A 338 23.35 -44.63 23.00
N ARG A 339 22.68 -43.49 23.32
CA ARG A 339 23.24 -42.45 24.20
C ARG A 339 22.16 -41.71 25.01
N PHE A 340 22.60 -41.02 26.04
CA PHE A 340 21.70 -40.31 26.96
C PHE A 340 20.95 -39.16 26.28
N GLU A 341 21.56 -38.46 25.33
CA GLU A 341 20.96 -37.33 24.64
C GLU A 341 19.57 -37.66 24.08
N LEU A 342 19.43 -38.82 23.39
CA LEU A 342 18.14 -39.30 22.88
C LEU A 342 17.08 -39.43 24.00
N LYS A 343 17.48 -40.01 25.15
CA LYS A 343 16.56 -40.21 26.27
C LYS A 343 16.06 -38.89 26.84
N PHE A 344 16.96 -37.92 27.02
CA PHE A 344 16.63 -36.66 27.65
C PHE A 344 15.89 -35.70 26.70
N ILE A 345 16.19 -35.70 25.40
CA ILE A 345 15.40 -34.97 24.39
C ILE A 345 13.96 -35.52 24.34
N ARG A 346 13.80 -36.84 24.29
CA ARG A 346 12.45 -37.45 24.33
C ARG A 346 11.70 -37.06 25.60
N ARG A 347 12.35 -37.10 26.75
CA ARG A 347 11.75 -36.70 28.04
C ARG A 347 11.33 -35.23 28.01
N ALA A 348 12.16 -34.36 27.47
CA ALA A 348 11.89 -32.93 27.39
C ALA A 348 10.59 -32.60 26.64
N VAL A 349 10.22 -33.39 25.61
CA VAL A 349 9.02 -33.17 24.81
C VAL A 349 7.85 -34.12 25.12
N ALA A 350 8.02 -35.07 26.08
CA ALA A 350 7.01 -36.09 26.35
C ALA A 350 5.63 -35.52 26.73
N GLU A 351 5.58 -34.37 27.39
CA GLU A 351 4.36 -33.69 27.78
C GLU A 351 3.86 -32.66 26.74
N ASP A 352 4.63 -32.45 25.66
CA ASP A 352 4.29 -31.49 24.63
C ASP A 352 3.32 -32.12 23.62
N LYS A 353 2.04 -31.78 23.74
CA LYS A 353 0.98 -32.31 22.85
C LYS A 353 1.14 -31.90 21.37
N ASN A 354 1.88 -30.86 21.10
CA ASN A 354 2.07 -30.33 19.75
C ASN A 354 3.33 -30.85 19.04
N LEU A 355 4.17 -31.64 19.75
CA LEU A 355 5.35 -32.27 19.18
C LEU A 355 5.28 -33.80 19.31
N GLN A 356 5.65 -34.50 18.24
CA GLN A 356 5.89 -35.94 18.27
C GLN A 356 7.30 -36.19 17.72
N VAL A 357 8.17 -36.74 18.55
CA VAL A 357 9.51 -37.15 18.12
C VAL A 357 9.52 -38.66 17.95
N VAL A 358 9.37 -39.07 16.67
CA VAL A 358 9.46 -40.46 16.26
C VAL A 358 10.93 -40.86 16.21
N CYS A 359 11.35 -41.80 17.03
CA CYS A 359 12.75 -42.20 17.14
C CYS A 359 13.04 -43.48 16.41
N LEU A 360 14.09 -43.47 15.63
CA LEU A 360 14.72 -44.62 14.99
C LEU A 360 16.15 -44.75 15.54
N GLN A 361 16.39 -45.68 16.44
CA GLN A 361 17.70 -45.88 17.03
C GLN A 361 18.33 -47.16 16.48
N ARG A 362 19.55 -47.04 15.93
CA ARG A 362 20.32 -48.19 15.48
C ARG A 362 20.84 -48.97 16.70
N THR A 363 20.53 -50.27 16.78
CA THR A 363 21.00 -51.17 17.84
C THR A 363 22.07 -52.14 17.34
N SER A 364 22.07 -52.44 16.04
CA SER A 364 23.14 -53.16 15.34
C SER A 364 23.07 -52.80 13.84
N GLN A 365 23.96 -53.34 13.03
CA GLN A 365 24.16 -52.98 11.64
C GLN A 365 22.85 -52.89 10.80
N ASN A 366 21.88 -53.80 11.06
CA ASN A 366 20.58 -53.82 10.35
C ASN A 366 19.38 -53.96 11.31
N LYS A 367 19.55 -53.57 12.57
CA LYS A 367 18.46 -53.62 13.56
C LYS A 367 18.22 -52.25 14.16
N PHE A 368 16.94 -51.89 14.22
CA PHE A 368 16.51 -50.59 14.72
C PHE A 368 15.48 -50.79 15.86
N LEU A 369 15.60 -49.99 16.87
CA LEU A 369 14.56 -49.73 17.85
C LEU A 369 13.74 -48.54 17.39
N ARG A 370 12.43 -48.74 17.26
CA ARG A 370 11.46 -47.72 16.89
C ARG A 370 10.66 -47.30 18.11
N LEU A 371 10.56 -46.00 18.36
CA LEU A 371 9.86 -45.48 19.53
C LEU A 371 8.93 -44.34 19.06
N ASP A 372 7.77 -44.24 19.69
CA ASP A 372 6.78 -43.18 19.47
C ASP A 372 6.24 -43.13 18.02
N VAL A 373 6.21 -44.30 17.33
CA VAL A 373 5.60 -44.48 16.00
C VAL A 373 4.07 -44.50 16.09
N ASP A 374 3.38 -44.06 15.04
CA ASP A 374 1.92 -44.08 15.00
C ASP A 374 1.35 -45.48 14.66
N ASP A 375 2.07 -46.26 13.84
CA ASP A 375 1.67 -47.58 13.42
C ASP A 375 2.86 -48.54 13.35
N ALA A 376 2.57 -49.84 13.17
CA ALA A 376 3.59 -50.90 13.14
C ALA A 376 4.47 -50.86 11.87
N ASP A 377 4.01 -50.24 10.80
CA ASP A 377 4.71 -50.19 9.50
C ASP A 377 5.64 -48.98 9.43
N GLU A 378 5.38 -47.96 10.22
CA GLU A 378 6.19 -46.74 10.24
C GLU A 378 7.65 -47.09 10.58
N LEU A 379 8.57 -46.71 9.68
CA LEU A 379 10.02 -46.97 9.78
C LEU A 379 10.39 -48.46 9.95
N ALA A 380 9.52 -49.39 9.56
CA ALA A 380 9.81 -50.86 9.64
C ALA A 380 11.01 -51.23 8.78
N GLY A 381 11.20 -50.56 7.64
CA GLY A 381 12.33 -50.73 6.72
C GLY A 381 13.62 -49.97 7.12
N GLY A 382 13.66 -49.34 8.31
CA GLY A 382 14.74 -48.47 8.75
C GLY A 382 14.53 -47.00 8.31
N PHE A 383 15.62 -46.29 8.04
CA PHE A 383 15.54 -44.88 7.59
C PHE A 383 14.79 -44.78 6.26
N PRO A 384 13.92 -43.75 6.06
CA PRO A 384 13.10 -43.60 4.86
C PRO A 384 13.88 -43.71 3.56
N LYS A 385 13.30 -44.40 2.57
CA LYS A 385 13.92 -44.67 1.29
C LYS A 385 13.29 -43.85 0.15
N THR A 386 12.10 -43.31 0.39
CA THR A 386 11.39 -42.48 -0.60
C THR A 386 11.09 -41.09 -0.06
N ARG A 387 10.82 -40.16 -0.96
CA ARG A 387 10.40 -38.79 -0.60
C ARG A 387 9.08 -38.81 0.15
N GLU A 388 8.13 -39.65 -0.28
CA GLU A 388 6.81 -39.77 0.34
C GLU A 388 6.90 -40.21 1.82
N GLU A 389 7.87 -41.07 2.14
CA GLU A 389 8.10 -41.50 3.51
C GLU A 389 8.75 -40.39 4.34
N LEU A 390 9.82 -39.74 3.82
CA LEU A 390 10.58 -38.74 4.53
C LEU A 390 9.81 -37.42 4.69
N PHE A 391 9.07 -37.00 3.66
CA PHE A 391 8.42 -35.70 3.61
C PHE A 391 7.13 -35.63 4.46
N LYS A 392 6.70 -36.76 5.05
CA LYS A 392 5.65 -36.79 6.09
C LYS A 392 6.11 -36.07 7.37
N TYR A 393 7.41 -36.04 7.63
CA TYR A 393 7.97 -35.34 8.79
C TYR A 393 8.13 -33.85 8.49
N ARG A 394 8.10 -33.04 9.54
CA ARG A 394 8.37 -31.60 9.46
C ARG A 394 9.78 -31.23 9.90
N GLY A 395 10.40 -32.09 10.70
CA GLY A 395 11.78 -31.96 11.13
C GLY A 395 12.51 -33.29 11.10
N ILE A 396 13.82 -33.24 10.94
CA ILE A 396 14.72 -34.34 11.03
C ILE A 396 15.80 -33.99 12.07
N ILE A 397 16.05 -34.91 13.00
CA ILE A 397 17.19 -34.85 13.92
C ILE A 397 18.13 -35.97 13.53
N LEU A 398 19.38 -35.66 13.20
CA LEU A 398 20.45 -36.65 13.03
C LEU A 398 21.32 -36.65 14.25
N GLY A 399 21.33 -37.78 14.94
CA GLY A 399 22.20 -38.02 16.07
C GLY A 399 23.60 -38.42 15.65
N SER A 400 24.31 -39.18 16.53
CA SER A 400 25.64 -39.70 16.23
C SER A 400 25.55 -40.83 15.21
N VAL A 401 25.53 -40.48 13.92
CA VAL A 401 25.45 -41.42 12.79
C VAL A 401 26.39 -40.96 11.68
N GLU A 402 27.19 -41.91 11.19
CA GLU A 402 28.13 -41.63 10.08
C GLU A 402 27.40 -41.45 8.73
N ALA A 403 27.91 -40.56 7.88
CA ALA A 403 27.38 -40.31 6.53
C ALA A 403 27.41 -41.57 5.66
N GLY A 404 28.36 -42.45 5.86
CA GLY A 404 28.48 -43.74 5.17
C GLY A 404 27.37 -44.75 5.46
N PHE A 405 26.55 -44.51 6.48
CA PHE A 405 25.34 -45.30 6.71
C PHE A 405 24.27 -45.06 5.64
N PHE A 406 24.17 -43.86 5.15
CA PHE A 406 23.18 -43.48 4.17
C PHE A 406 23.62 -43.78 2.75
N ALA A 407 22.69 -44.27 1.92
CA ALA A 407 22.91 -44.27 0.48
C ALA A 407 23.05 -42.84 -0.05
N ALA A 408 23.74 -42.67 -1.16
CA ALA A 408 23.92 -41.34 -1.77
C ALA A 408 22.59 -40.63 -2.09
N ASP A 409 21.56 -41.42 -2.47
CA ASP A 409 20.22 -40.90 -2.73
C ASP A 409 19.50 -40.44 -1.45
N GLN A 410 19.72 -41.10 -0.34
CA GLN A 410 19.16 -40.70 0.95
C GLN A 410 19.78 -39.37 1.45
N LEU A 411 21.11 -39.19 1.31
CA LEU A 411 21.77 -37.94 1.64
C LEU A 411 21.25 -36.77 0.78
N ARG A 412 21.02 -37.02 -0.51
CA ARG A 412 20.43 -36.04 -1.44
C ARG A 412 18.98 -35.74 -1.06
N MET A 413 18.20 -36.76 -0.71
CA MET A 413 16.83 -36.63 -0.24
C MET A 413 16.72 -35.81 1.07
N ILE A 414 17.66 -35.96 2.01
CA ILE A 414 17.70 -35.11 3.20
C ILE A 414 18.01 -33.65 2.82
N ALA A 415 18.92 -33.41 1.86
CA ALA A 415 19.19 -32.04 1.38
C ALA A 415 17.95 -31.44 0.70
N GLU A 416 17.22 -32.21 -0.09
CA GLU A 416 15.95 -31.79 -0.73
C GLU A 416 14.82 -31.61 0.29
N PHE A 417 14.78 -32.41 1.35
CA PHE A 417 13.86 -32.19 2.48
C PHE A 417 14.02 -30.80 3.09
N VAL A 418 15.24 -30.29 3.19
CA VAL A 418 15.45 -28.91 3.67
C VAL A 418 15.14 -27.90 2.56
N SER A 419 15.78 -28.05 1.38
CA SER A 419 15.76 -27.01 0.34
C SER A 419 14.42 -26.88 -0.37
N GLN A 420 13.73 -28.00 -0.68
CA GLN A 420 12.51 -28.03 -1.49
C GLN A 420 11.25 -28.21 -0.63
N ARG A 421 11.27 -29.18 0.29
CA ARG A 421 10.16 -29.46 1.21
C ARG A 421 9.98 -28.31 2.23
N GLY A 422 11.05 -27.57 2.54
CA GLY A 422 11.05 -26.54 3.57
C GLY A 422 11.15 -27.08 5.00
N GLY A 423 11.56 -28.34 5.17
CA GLY A 423 11.71 -28.97 6.46
C GLY A 423 12.86 -28.43 7.30
N GLY A 424 12.83 -28.71 8.59
CA GLY A 424 13.91 -28.39 9.54
C GLY A 424 14.88 -29.56 9.73
N LEU A 425 16.18 -29.33 9.61
CA LEU A 425 17.22 -30.32 9.91
C LEU A 425 18.01 -29.88 11.14
N LEU A 426 18.16 -30.75 12.14
CA LEU A 426 19.04 -30.58 13.29
C LEU A 426 20.06 -31.70 13.31
N THR A 427 21.33 -31.36 13.23
CA THR A 427 22.43 -32.35 13.44
C THR A 427 23.02 -32.16 14.83
N LEU A 428 23.05 -33.22 15.60
CA LEU A 428 23.62 -33.23 16.95
C LEU A 428 25.10 -33.62 16.93
N GLY A 429 25.85 -33.15 17.90
CA GLY A 429 27.18 -33.61 18.16
C GLY A 429 27.23 -35.12 18.50
N GLY A 430 28.42 -35.71 18.41
CA GLY A 430 28.65 -37.09 18.65
C GLY A 430 29.90 -37.59 17.91
N ARG A 431 30.35 -38.80 18.27
CA ARG A 431 31.58 -39.40 17.69
C ARG A 431 31.48 -39.63 16.18
N HIS A 432 30.26 -39.81 15.66
CA HIS A 432 29.98 -40.09 14.26
C HIS A 432 29.21 -38.95 13.60
N SER A 433 29.39 -37.73 14.10
CA SER A 433 28.71 -36.53 13.56
C SER A 433 29.70 -35.62 12.87
N PHE A 434 29.23 -34.69 12.04
CA PHE A 434 29.97 -33.63 11.36
C PHE A 434 31.19 -34.15 10.56
N ALA A 435 32.37 -33.59 10.75
CA ALA A 435 33.59 -33.99 10.05
C ALA A 435 34.00 -35.42 10.46
N GLU A 436 33.88 -35.75 11.72
CA GLU A 436 34.18 -37.09 12.29
C GLU A 436 33.28 -38.18 11.73
N GLY A 437 32.02 -37.81 11.39
CA GLY A 437 31.05 -38.68 10.72
C GLY A 437 31.19 -38.74 9.21
N GLY A 438 32.17 -38.05 8.61
CA GLY A 438 32.39 -38.06 7.17
C GLY A 438 31.41 -37.24 6.34
N TYR A 439 30.79 -36.21 6.90
CA TYR A 439 29.80 -35.38 6.18
C TYR A 439 30.41 -34.34 5.22
N ALA A 440 31.70 -34.03 5.35
CA ALA A 440 32.36 -33.02 4.51
C ALA A 440 32.23 -33.23 2.98
N PRO A 441 32.38 -34.45 2.43
CA PRO A 441 32.22 -34.68 0.98
C PRO A 441 30.76 -34.95 0.56
N THR A 442 29.77 -34.68 1.41
CA THR A 442 28.38 -35.02 1.12
C THR A 442 27.54 -33.78 0.78
N PRO A 443 26.36 -33.92 0.15
CA PRO A 443 25.44 -32.82 -0.06
C PRO A 443 25.03 -32.09 1.24
N LEU A 444 25.07 -32.78 2.38
CA LEU A 444 24.74 -32.17 3.67
C LEU A 444 25.79 -31.16 4.13
N ALA A 445 27.01 -31.23 3.60
CA ALA A 445 28.00 -30.19 3.86
C ALA A 445 27.53 -28.79 3.42
N GLU A 446 26.74 -28.69 2.35
CA GLU A 446 26.17 -27.41 1.90
C GLU A 446 24.97 -26.97 2.78
N VAL A 447 24.18 -27.94 3.24
CA VAL A 447 22.96 -27.70 4.03
C VAL A 447 23.29 -27.23 5.45
N LEU A 448 24.35 -27.79 6.07
CA LEU A 448 24.70 -27.49 7.46
C LEU A 448 25.31 -26.06 7.60
N PRO A 449 25.03 -25.35 8.70
CA PRO A 449 25.44 -23.95 8.92
C PRO A 449 26.91 -23.76 9.22
N VAL A 450 27.69 -24.85 9.28
CA VAL A 450 29.07 -24.90 9.77
C VAL A 450 30.07 -25.13 8.65
N VAL A 451 31.30 -24.67 8.85
CA VAL A 451 32.41 -24.89 7.92
C VAL A 451 33.22 -26.09 8.38
N PHE A 452 33.37 -27.08 7.49
CA PHE A 452 34.29 -28.19 7.69
C PHE A 452 35.69 -27.77 7.27
N GLU A 453 36.62 -27.69 8.22
CA GLU A 453 38.01 -27.28 7.93
C GLU A 453 38.77 -28.44 7.28
N GLU A 454 39.40 -28.19 6.11
CA GLU A 454 40.29 -29.17 5.46
C GLU A 454 41.59 -29.36 6.26
N GLY A 455 42.09 -30.59 6.33
CA GLY A 455 43.37 -30.91 7.00
C GLY A 455 43.35 -30.82 8.53
N ARG A 456 42.18 -30.93 9.13
CA ARG A 456 41.98 -30.87 10.56
C ARG A 456 42.78 -31.99 11.26
N ASP A 457 43.63 -31.58 12.22
CA ASP A 457 44.38 -32.51 13.03
C ASP A 457 43.39 -33.36 13.85
N ALA A 458 43.32 -34.67 13.60
CA ALA A 458 42.50 -35.62 14.33
C ALA A 458 42.82 -35.68 15.85
N LYS A 459 43.73 -34.84 16.32
CA LYS A 459 44.17 -34.73 17.71
C LYS A 459 43.38 -33.69 18.52
N GLN A 460 42.37 -33.00 17.99
CA GLN A 460 41.53 -32.14 18.81
C GLN A 460 40.61 -33.02 19.66
N PRO A 461 40.59 -32.85 20.97
CA PRO A 461 39.81 -33.72 21.84
C PRO A 461 38.32 -33.49 21.61
N PHE A 462 37.55 -34.57 21.45
CA PHE A 462 36.09 -34.57 21.54
C PHE A 462 35.62 -34.22 22.97
N PHE A 463 36.45 -34.48 23.95
CA PHE A 463 36.19 -34.17 25.36
C PHE A 463 36.97 -32.91 25.77
N ALA A 464 36.24 -31.87 26.12
CA ALA A 464 36.79 -30.63 26.63
C ALA A 464 35.75 -29.94 27.52
N GLU A 465 36.11 -29.63 28.76
CA GLU A 465 35.21 -28.88 29.63
C GLU A 465 35.05 -27.43 29.10
N MET A 466 33.80 -27.03 28.90
CA MET A 466 33.49 -25.72 28.37
C MET A 466 32.22 -25.12 28.97
N LYS A 467 32.22 -23.80 29.18
CA LYS A 467 31.04 -23.03 29.46
C LYS A 467 30.38 -22.59 28.15
N VAL A 468 29.06 -22.70 28.12
CA VAL A 468 28.25 -22.30 26.96
C VAL A 468 27.60 -20.96 27.24
N GLU A 469 27.76 -20.02 26.32
CA GLU A 469 27.23 -18.67 26.43
C GLU A 469 26.52 -18.27 25.14
N PRO A 470 25.39 -17.55 25.21
CA PRO A 470 24.74 -17.01 24.03
C PRO A 470 25.58 -15.89 23.38
N THR A 471 25.54 -15.84 22.04
CA THR A 471 26.05 -14.71 21.27
C THR A 471 25.13 -13.49 21.41
N PRO A 472 25.50 -12.29 20.93
CA PRO A 472 24.56 -11.16 20.85
C PRO A 472 23.26 -11.50 20.11
N PHE A 473 23.30 -12.32 19.06
CA PHE A 473 22.11 -12.83 18.38
C PHE A 473 21.37 -13.89 19.21
N GLY A 474 22.11 -14.76 19.91
CA GLY A 474 21.52 -15.72 20.82
C GLY A 474 20.83 -15.07 22.00
N MET A 475 21.33 -13.95 22.52
CA MET A 475 20.68 -13.21 23.62
C MET A 475 19.25 -12.74 23.27
N THR A 476 18.96 -12.55 22.01
CA THR A 476 17.68 -12.03 21.52
C THR A 476 16.82 -13.06 20.79
N HIS A 477 17.36 -14.27 20.56
CA HIS A 477 16.67 -15.32 19.81
C HIS A 477 15.78 -16.17 20.72
N GLY A 478 14.49 -16.36 20.34
CA GLY A 478 13.52 -17.08 21.17
C GLY A 478 13.95 -18.50 21.60
N VAL A 479 14.76 -19.21 20.78
CA VAL A 479 15.26 -20.56 21.12
C VAL A 479 16.15 -20.56 22.36
N THR A 480 16.92 -19.52 22.57
CA THR A 480 17.93 -19.42 23.64
C THR A 480 17.47 -18.54 24.81
N GLN A 481 16.19 -18.14 24.81
CA GLN A 481 15.57 -17.46 25.96
C GLN A 481 15.18 -18.49 27.02
N LEU A 482 15.92 -18.52 28.13
CA LEU A 482 15.68 -19.43 29.24
C LEU A 482 14.82 -18.84 30.36
N ALA A 483 14.53 -17.54 30.28
CA ALA A 483 13.70 -16.81 31.24
C ALA A 483 12.86 -15.73 30.51
N ALA A 484 11.98 -15.08 31.28
CA ALA A 484 11.01 -14.10 30.75
C ALA A 484 11.64 -12.80 30.23
N THR A 485 12.86 -12.46 30.63
CA THR A 485 13.62 -11.29 30.14
C THR A 485 15.01 -11.67 29.68
N GLU A 486 15.59 -10.85 28.80
CA GLU A 486 16.95 -11.09 28.28
C GLU A 486 17.99 -11.10 29.40
N GLU A 487 17.88 -10.22 30.39
CA GLU A 487 18.81 -10.15 31.53
C GLU A 487 18.77 -11.41 32.39
N LYS A 488 17.56 -11.86 32.76
CA LYS A 488 17.38 -13.08 33.54
C LYS A 488 17.81 -14.32 32.77
N SER A 489 17.60 -14.32 31.44
CA SER A 489 18.08 -15.37 30.57
C SER A 489 19.61 -15.43 30.53
N ALA A 490 20.28 -14.25 30.45
CA ALA A 490 21.73 -14.16 30.50
C ALA A 490 22.31 -14.65 31.84
N GLU A 491 21.67 -14.31 32.97
CA GLU A 491 22.03 -14.82 34.30
C GLU A 491 21.88 -16.35 34.37
N ARG A 492 20.78 -16.85 33.77
CA ARG A 492 20.54 -18.29 33.71
C ARG A 492 21.61 -19.05 32.93
N TRP A 493 22.01 -18.56 31.76
CA TRP A 493 23.10 -19.14 30.97
C TRP A 493 24.42 -19.19 31.76
N LYS A 494 24.76 -18.17 32.52
CA LYS A 494 25.95 -18.13 33.37
C LYS A 494 25.93 -19.15 34.50
N SER A 495 24.74 -19.50 35.01
CA SER A 495 24.58 -20.44 36.14
C SER A 495 24.56 -21.90 35.69
N LEU A 496 24.46 -22.21 34.40
CA LEU A 496 24.44 -23.58 33.91
C LEU A 496 25.82 -24.28 34.12
N PRO A 497 25.82 -25.55 34.41
CA PRO A 497 27.07 -26.34 34.52
C PRO A 497 27.78 -26.42 33.17
N PRO A 498 29.11 -26.59 33.17
CA PRO A 498 29.89 -26.77 31.94
C PRO A 498 29.50 -28.08 31.25
N LEU A 499 29.63 -28.10 29.92
CA LEU A 499 29.55 -29.31 29.11
C LEU A 499 30.96 -29.89 28.90
N SER A 500 31.05 -31.17 28.58
CA SER A 500 32.32 -31.88 28.47
C SER A 500 32.57 -32.54 27.11
N THR A 501 31.64 -32.40 26.16
CA THR A 501 31.76 -32.95 24.81
C THR A 501 31.62 -31.89 23.74
N LEU A 502 32.34 -31.99 22.62
CA LEU A 502 32.30 -31.05 21.52
C LEU A 502 32.81 -31.66 20.23
N ASN A 503 32.08 -31.52 19.12
CA ASN A 503 32.68 -31.58 17.79
C ASN A 503 33.27 -30.19 17.47
N PRO A 504 34.61 -30.02 17.43
CA PRO A 504 35.19 -28.68 17.36
C PRO A 504 34.93 -28.01 16.04
N ILE A 505 34.15 -26.95 16.08
CA ILE A 505 33.78 -26.10 14.95
C ILE A 505 33.99 -24.64 15.33
N ARG A 506 34.87 -23.93 14.59
CA ARG A 506 35.23 -22.55 14.91
C ARG A 506 34.40 -21.52 14.17
N ARG A 507 33.91 -21.86 13.00
CA ARG A 507 33.27 -20.90 12.09
C ARG A 507 31.97 -21.43 11.54
N THR A 508 31.02 -20.52 11.43
CA THR A 508 29.81 -20.69 10.64
C THR A 508 30.06 -20.24 9.21
N LYS A 509 29.20 -20.66 8.28
CA LYS A 509 29.17 -20.18 6.91
C LYS A 509 28.73 -18.71 6.82
N PRO A 510 29.09 -18.00 5.72
CA PRO A 510 28.49 -16.70 5.44
C PRO A 510 26.95 -16.81 5.38
N GLY A 511 26.26 -15.93 6.12
CA GLY A 511 24.79 -15.96 6.22
C GLY A 511 24.23 -16.92 7.29
N ALA A 512 25.05 -17.79 7.89
CA ALA A 512 24.67 -18.58 9.05
C ALA A 512 24.87 -17.78 10.36
N VAL A 513 24.02 -18.06 11.34
CA VAL A 513 24.00 -17.36 12.63
C VAL A 513 24.41 -18.32 13.74
N SER A 514 25.44 -17.97 14.51
CA SER A 514 25.78 -18.67 15.77
C SER A 514 24.90 -18.13 16.88
N LEU A 515 24.18 -19.00 17.58
CA LEU A 515 23.37 -18.67 18.75
C LEU A 515 24.12 -18.89 20.05
N LEU A 516 24.85 -20.00 20.15
CA LEU A 516 25.62 -20.39 21.34
C LEU A 516 27.07 -20.64 20.98
N LEU A 517 27.98 -20.20 21.87
CA LEU A 517 29.41 -20.46 21.79
C LEU A 517 29.89 -21.14 23.09
N GLY A 518 30.83 -22.05 22.95
CA GLY A 518 31.53 -22.71 24.05
C GLY A 518 32.93 -22.13 24.25
N ARG A 519 33.32 -21.90 25.50
CA ARG A 519 34.67 -21.49 25.92
C ARG A 519 35.17 -22.37 27.03
N GLY A 520 36.42 -22.81 26.94
CA GLY A 520 37.02 -23.66 27.96
C GLY A 520 38.53 -23.66 27.89
N GLU A 521 39.19 -24.15 28.96
CA GLU A 521 40.64 -24.36 28.97
C GLU A 521 41.04 -25.43 27.97
N GLY A 522 42.13 -25.17 27.22
CA GLY A 522 42.62 -26.09 26.17
C GLY A 522 41.87 -26.01 24.84
N LEU A 523 40.81 -25.21 24.71
CA LEU A 523 40.13 -24.98 23.44
C LEU A 523 40.83 -23.84 22.68
N PRO A 524 41.09 -23.98 21.36
CA PRO A 524 41.73 -22.93 20.55
C PRO A 524 40.72 -21.84 20.19
N GLY A 525 40.26 -21.09 21.19
CA GLY A 525 39.25 -20.02 21.05
C GLY A 525 37.81 -20.51 21.21
N ALA A 526 36.85 -19.59 20.96
CA ALA A 526 35.44 -19.90 21.06
C ALA A 526 35.02 -20.92 19.99
N GLN A 527 34.22 -21.89 20.37
CA GLN A 527 33.68 -22.94 19.51
C GLN A 527 32.20 -22.73 19.29
N VAL A 528 31.69 -23.04 18.11
CA VAL A 528 30.26 -22.99 17.81
C VAL A 528 29.56 -24.12 18.48
N VAL A 529 28.59 -23.85 19.36
CA VAL A 529 27.76 -24.86 20.03
C VAL A 529 26.42 -25.00 19.34
N LEU A 530 25.73 -23.91 19.07
CA LEU A 530 24.49 -23.94 18.32
C LEU A 530 24.53 -22.86 17.23
N ALA A 531 24.31 -23.29 15.99
CA ALA A 531 24.20 -22.40 14.87
C ALA A 531 23.06 -22.84 13.93
N TYR A 532 22.54 -21.91 13.15
CA TYR A 532 21.57 -22.22 12.11
C TYR A 532 21.79 -21.41 10.85
N GLN A 533 21.24 -21.89 9.72
CA GLN A 533 21.08 -21.16 8.49
C GLN A 533 19.75 -21.50 7.81
N ARG A 534 19.25 -20.58 6.98
CA ARG A 534 18.22 -20.91 6.00
C ARG A 534 18.89 -21.55 4.79
N TYR A 535 18.30 -22.63 4.27
CA TYR A 535 18.76 -23.32 3.08
C TYR A 535 17.57 -23.68 2.20
N GLY A 536 17.46 -23.03 1.04
CA GLY A 536 16.27 -23.11 0.22
C GLY A 536 15.02 -22.62 0.97
N ALA A 537 13.97 -23.41 0.97
CA ALA A 537 12.72 -23.11 1.68
C ALA A 537 12.77 -23.45 3.18
N GLY A 538 13.76 -24.22 3.64
CA GLY A 538 13.85 -24.70 5.01
C GLY A 538 14.99 -24.10 5.83
N LYS A 539 15.34 -24.79 6.92
CA LYS A 539 16.40 -24.37 7.84
C LYS A 539 17.21 -25.57 8.31
N ALA A 540 18.50 -25.35 8.51
CA ALA A 540 19.40 -26.35 9.06
C ALA A 540 20.11 -25.83 10.30
N LEU A 541 20.22 -26.68 11.32
CA LEU A 541 20.84 -26.40 12.60
C LEU A 541 21.99 -27.38 12.86
N ALA A 542 23.00 -26.89 13.52
CA ALA A 542 24.09 -27.70 14.08
C ALA A 542 24.17 -27.43 15.57
N PHE A 543 23.99 -28.47 16.38
CA PHE A 543 24.20 -28.49 17.84
C PHE A 543 25.37 -29.43 18.12
N THR A 544 26.56 -28.89 18.36
CA THR A 544 27.84 -29.60 18.23
C THR A 544 28.26 -30.39 19.48
N VAL A 545 27.39 -30.46 20.46
CA VAL A 545 27.61 -31.17 21.72
C VAL A 545 26.78 -32.45 21.84
N ASP A 546 27.16 -33.36 22.76
CA ASP A 546 26.54 -34.68 22.96
C ASP A 546 26.06 -34.87 24.41
N ASP A 547 26.17 -33.89 25.24
CA ASP A 547 25.95 -33.98 26.67
C ASP A 547 25.10 -32.85 27.27
N SER A 548 24.17 -32.30 26.49
CA SER A 548 23.26 -31.25 26.98
C SER A 548 22.40 -31.73 28.16
N TRP A 549 22.22 -33.07 28.31
CA TRP A 549 21.52 -33.68 29.43
C TRP A 549 22.18 -33.36 30.79
N LEU A 550 23.47 -32.94 30.85
CA LEU A 550 24.13 -32.43 32.03
C LEU A 550 23.43 -31.19 32.61
N TRP A 551 22.81 -30.38 31.79
CA TRP A 551 22.02 -29.22 32.25
C TRP A 551 20.77 -29.62 33.04
N GLN A 552 20.42 -30.91 33.09
CA GLN A 552 19.38 -31.47 33.95
C GLN A 552 19.93 -32.38 35.06
N MET A 553 21.00 -33.12 34.79
CA MET A 553 21.47 -34.21 35.67
C MET A 553 22.73 -33.86 36.43
N HIS A 554 23.32 -32.68 36.27
CA HIS A 554 24.49 -32.26 37.05
C HIS A 554 24.11 -32.11 38.52
N ALA A 555 25.05 -32.44 39.43
CA ALA A 555 24.82 -32.39 40.86
C ALA A 555 24.35 -31.02 41.41
N ASP A 556 24.77 -29.95 40.76
CA ASP A 556 24.40 -28.56 41.14
C ASP A 556 23.02 -28.14 40.63
N MET A 557 22.34 -28.95 39.82
CA MET A 557 21.04 -28.64 39.26
C MET A 557 19.91 -29.18 40.12
N PRO A 558 18.95 -28.33 40.52
CA PRO A 558 17.73 -28.78 41.19
C PRO A 558 16.91 -29.76 40.34
N LEU A 559 16.26 -30.72 40.97
CA LEU A 559 15.44 -31.73 40.28
C LEU A 559 14.24 -31.13 39.57
N GLU A 560 13.73 -29.99 40.06
CA GLU A 560 12.58 -29.26 39.52
C GLU A 560 12.99 -28.29 38.42
N ASP A 561 14.28 -28.21 38.09
CA ASP A 561 14.77 -27.30 37.07
C ASP A 561 14.39 -27.78 35.67
N MET A 562 13.62 -26.97 34.96
CA MET A 562 13.10 -27.27 33.62
C MET A 562 13.89 -26.58 32.50
N THR A 563 15.10 -26.08 32.77
CA THR A 563 15.87 -25.30 31.81
C THR A 563 16.21 -26.10 30.55
N HIS A 564 16.66 -27.35 30.72
CA HIS A 564 16.97 -28.26 29.62
C HIS A 564 15.72 -28.58 28.80
N GLU A 565 14.62 -28.94 29.48
CA GLU A 565 13.35 -29.26 28.81
C GLU A 565 12.82 -28.05 28.03
N ASN A 566 12.85 -26.86 28.60
CA ASN A 566 12.38 -25.64 27.96
C ASN A 566 13.23 -25.29 26.73
N LEU A 567 14.57 -25.42 26.82
CA LEU A 567 15.46 -25.22 25.68
C LEU A 567 15.11 -26.17 24.54
N TRP A 568 14.96 -27.47 24.80
CA TRP A 568 14.65 -28.46 23.77
C TRP A 568 13.25 -28.31 23.20
N ARG A 569 12.23 -27.98 23.99
CA ARG A 569 10.89 -27.68 23.51
C ARG A 569 10.91 -26.47 22.56
N GLN A 570 11.57 -25.38 22.95
CA GLN A 570 11.68 -24.19 22.14
C GLN A 570 12.46 -24.47 20.84
N LEU A 571 13.58 -25.18 20.93
CA LEU A 571 14.39 -25.54 19.77
C LEU A 571 13.61 -26.39 18.76
N LEU A 572 12.92 -27.43 19.22
CA LEU A 572 12.17 -28.32 18.34
C LEU A 572 10.90 -27.66 17.78
N ARG A 573 10.20 -26.85 18.58
CA ARG A 573 9.09 -26.04 18.07
C ARG A 573 9.56 -25.07 16.99
N TRP A 574 10.70 -24.42 17.23
CA TRP A 574 11.28 -23.53 16.23
C TRP A 574 11.78 -24.30 14.99
N LEU A 575 12.33 -25.50 15.15
CA LEU A 575 12.76 -26.37 14.06
C LEU A 575 11.62 -26.64 13.06
N VAL A 576 10.41 -26.92 13.57
CA VAL A 576 9.24 -27.22 12.74
C VAL A 576 8.37 -26.00 12.40
N SER A 577 8.66 -24.84 12.98
CA SER A 577 7.89 -23.60 12.71
C SER A 577 8.03 -23.17 11.25
N GLY A 578 6.92 -22.74 10.65
CA GLY A 578 6.91 -22.24 9.26
C GLY A 578 7.21 -23.30 8.20
N VAL A 579 7.23 -24.60 8.56
CA VAL A 579 7.37 -25.67 7.58
C VAL A 579 6.05 -25.83 6.84
N PRO A 580 6.02 -25.68 5.49
CA PRO A 580 4.78 -25.67 4.73
C PRO A 580 4.07 -27.03 4.74
N GLY A 581 2.74 -27.04 4.76
CA GLY A 581 1.92 -28.21 4.46
C GLY A 581 1.80 -28.46 2.96
N PRO A 582 1.05 -29.51 2.54
CA PRO A 582 0.73 -29.71 1.13
C PRO A 582 -0.11 -28.56 0.54
N VAL A 583 -0.90 -27.93 1.35
CA VAL A 583 -1.63 -26.70 1.02
C VAL A 583 -1.12 -25.59 1.95
N THR A 584 -0.78 -24.45 1.40
CA THR A 584 -0.46 -23.23 2.15
C THR A 584 -1.36 -22.10 1.69
N VAL A 585 -1.86 -21.31 2.63
CA VAL A 585 -2.74 -20.18 2.35
C VAL A 585 -2.13 -18.87 2.84
N SER A 586 -2.29 -17.84 2.05
CA SER A 586 -1.99 -16.47 2.42
C SER A 586 -3.09 -15.53 1.92
N VAL A 587 -3.24 -14.41 2.58
CA VAL A 587 -4.21 -13.38 2.22
C VAL A 587 -3.47 -12.07 1.94
N SER A 588 -3.97 -11.29 0.98
CA SER A 588 -3.33 -10.02 0.60
C SER A 588 -3.28 -9.03 1.76
N SER A 589 -4.25 -9.08 2.65
CA SER A 589 -4.34 -8.23 3.84
C SER A 589 -4.96 -9.01 5.00
N PRO A 590 -4.17 -9.35 6.04
CA PRO A 590 -4.71 -9.97 7.26
C PRO A 590 -5.66 -9.05 8.03
N ARG A 591 -5.55 -7.73 7.83
CA ARG A 591 -6.50 -6.72 8.32
C ARG A 591 -7.02 -5.88 7.17
N THR A 592 -8.33 -5.67 7.14
CA THR A 592 -8.99 -4.92 6.07
C THR A 592 -10.17 -4.12 6.62
N ALA A 593 -10.57 -3.06 5.90
CA ALA A 593 -11.82 -2.39 6.19
C ALA A 593 -13.00 -3.23 5.66
N PRO A 594 -14.17 -3.21 6.33
CA PRO A 594 -15.39 -3.77 5.78
C PRO A 594 -15.68 -3.22 4.38
N GLY A 595 -16.10 -4.08 3.45
CA GLY A 595 -16.34 -3.70 2.05
C GLY A 595 -15.10 -3.70 1.14
N SER A 596 -13.89 -3.84 1.68
CA SER A 596 -12.66 -3.90 0.89
C SER A 596 -12.36 -5.33 0.42
N PRO A 597 -11.97 -5.55 -0.85
CA PRO A 597 -11.70 -6.89 -1.37
C PRO A 597 -10.39 -7.45 -0.82
N VAL A 598 -10.42 -8.73 -0.43
CA VAL A 598 -9.25 -9.51 0.00
C VAL A 598 -8.98 -10.61 -1.01
N THR A 599 -7.74 -10.70 -1.48
CA THR A 599 -7.29 -11.80 -2.34
C THR A 599 -6.77 -12.95 -1.48
N ILE A 600 -7.28 -14.15 -1.70
CA ILE A 600 -6.81 -15.40 -1.12
C ILE A 600 -5.85 -16.02 -2.12
N LEU A 601 -4.66 -16.36 -1.68
CA LEU A 601 -3.66 -17.08 -2.45
C LEU A 601 -3.39 -18.42 -1.78
N ALA A 602 -3.49 -19.51 -2.54
CA ALA A 602 -3.17 -20.84 -2.07
C ALA A 602 -2.05 -21.44 -2.92
N THR A 603 -1.10 -22.12 -2.28
CA THR A 603 -0.12 -22.94 -2.96
C THR A 603 -0.38 -24.39 -2.66
N VAL A 604 -0.49 -25.21 -3.71
CA VAL A 604 -0.82 -26.63 -3.60
C VAL A 604 0.33 -27.50 -4.09
N THR A 605 0.66 -28.51 -3.32
CA THR A 605 1.70 -29.51 -3.63
C THR A 605 1.18 -30.91 -3.36
N ASP A 606 1.79 -31.92 -3.98
CA ASP A 606 1.52 -33.34 -3.72
C ASP A 606 2.32 -33.88 -2.51
N ALA A 607 2.25 -35.17 -2.27
CA ALA A 607 2.96 -35.85 -1.16
C ALA A 607 4.49 -35.77 -1.29
N THR A 608 5.01 -35.52 -2.50
CA THR A 608 6.45 -35.28 -2.75
C THR A 608 6.82 -33.79 -2.75
N HIS A 609 5.87 -32.94 -2.40
CA HIS A 609 5.97 -31.48 -2.44
C HIS A 609 6.26 -30.89 -3.84
N LEU A 610 5.88 -31.59 -4.90
CA LEU A 610 5.84 -31.02 -6.26
C LEU A 610 4.57 -30.20 -6.45
N LYS A 611 4.69 -29.11 -7.17
CA LYS A 611 3.58 -28.18 -7.45
C LYS A 611 2.50 -28.85 -8.29
N VAL A 612 1.24 -28.63 -7.95
CA VAL A 612 0.06 -29.22 -8.59
C VAL A 612 -0.76 -28.10 -9.23
N ASN A 613 -0.98 -28.18 -10.56
CA ASN A 613 -1.72 -27.17 -11.33
C ASN A 613 -3.15 -27.61 -11.68
N ASP A 614 -3.49 -28.89 -11.46
CA ASP A 614 -4.75 -29.52 -11.84
C ASP A 614 -5.61 -29.93 -10.61
N ALA A 615 -5.40 -29.27 -9.47
CA ALA A 615 -6.22 -29.46 -8.28
C ALA A 615 -7.51 -28.64 -8.33
N GLN A 616 -8.56 -29.17 -7.72
CA GLN A 616 -9.74 -28.40 -7.37
C GLN A 616 -9.50 -27.76 -5.99
N VAL A 617 -9.50 -26.42 -5.94
CA VAL A 617 -9.18 -25.65 -4.73
C VAL A 617 -10.34 -24.75 -4.35
N VAL A 618 -10.84 -24.91 -3.13
CA VAL A 618 -11.97 -24.14 -2.61
C VAL A 618 -11.61 -23.52 -1.27
N ALA A 619 -11.88 -22.23 -1.12
CA ALA A 619 -11.83 -21.56 0.18
C ALA A 619 -13.23 -21.51 0.79
N ARG A 620 -13.37 -22.00 2.02
CA ARG A 620 -14.55 -21.80 2.86
C ARG A 620 -14.29 -20.64 3.79
N VAL A 621 -15.02 -19.57 3.57
CA VAL A 621 -14.92 -18.35 4.36
C VAL A 621 -16.05 -18.34 5.37
N LYS A 622 -15.70 -18.47 6.65
CA LYS A 622 -16.62 -18.39 7.77
C LYS A 622 -16.63 -16.97 8.32
N ASP A 623 -17.79 -16.38 8.38
CA ASP A 623 -17.99 -15.02 8.89
C ASP A 623 -18.07 -14.97 10.43
N PRO A 624 -18.05 -13.77 11.05
CA PRO A 624 -18.18 -13.61 12.51
C PRO A 624 -19.48 -14.13 13.10
N ALA A 625 -20.55 -14.26 12.30
CA ALA A 625 -21.84 -14.81 12.70
C ALA A 625 -21.89 -16.35 12.58
N GLY A 626 -20.85 -16.96 11.99
CA GLY A 626 -20.72 -18.41 11.81
C GLY A 626 -21.26 -18.92 10.49
N ALA A 627 -21.74 -18.06 9.57
CA ALA A 627 -22.16 -18.48 8.25
C ALA A 627 -20.93 -18.76 7.36
N GLU A 628 -21.02 -19.82 6.54
CA GLU A 628 -19.94 -20.22 5.64
C GLU A 628 -20.30 -19.89 4.20
N ARG A 629 -19.33 -19.40 3.46
CA ARG A 629 -19.41 -19.12 2.04
C ARG A 629 -18.24 -19.80 1.30
N GLU A 630 -18.54 -20.47 0.20
CA GLU A 630 -17.52 -21.05 -0.66
C GLU A 630 -17.02 -20.03 -1.71
N VAL A 631 -15.72 -19.96 -1.86
CA VAL A 631 -15.01 -19.14 -2.85
C VAL A 631 -14.10 -20.08 -3.65
N PRO A 632 -14.40 -20.39 -4.90
CA PRO A 632 -13.49 -21.18 -5.75
C PRO A 632 -12.20 -20.39 -6.01
N LEU A 633 -11.06 -21.07 -5.94
CA LEU A 633 -9.77 -20.51 -6.30
C LEU A 633 -9.36 -21.06 -7.67
N GLU A 634 -9.00 -20.17 -8.57
CA GLU A 634 -8.55 -20.50 -9.92
C GLU A 634 -7.02 -20.53 -9.99
N TRP A 635 -6.49 -21.46 -10.79
CA TRP A 635 -5.05 -21.53 -10.99
C TRP A 635 -4.51 -20.24 -11.64
N THR A 636 -3.45 -19.70 -11.08
CA THR A 636 -2.79 -18.49 -11.57
C THR A 636 -1.88 -18.85 -12.75
N VAL A 637 -2.24 -18.40 -13.95
CA VAL A 637 -1.47 -18.68 -15.17
C VAL A 637 -0.02 -18.18 -15.03
N GLY A 638 0.94 -19.07 -15.27
CA GLY A 638 2.37 -18.77 -15.20
C GLY A 638 3.02 -18.93 -13.83
N LYS A 639 2.24 -19.40 -12.82
CA LYS A 639 2.76 -19.70 -11.49
C LYS A 639 2.35 -21.11 -11.07
N ASP A 640 3.31 -22.04 -11.08
CA ASP A 640 3.06 -23.43 -10.75
C ASP A 640 2.54 -23.60 -9.32
N GLY A 641 1.42 -24.33 -9.20
CA GLY A 641 0.77 -24.68 -7.95
C GLY A 641 0.12 -23.50 -7.21
N GLU A 642 0.04 -22.30 -7.80
CA GLU A 642 -0.62 -21.13 -7.17
C GLU A 642 -2.06 -20.99 -7.66
N TYR A 643 -2.98 -20.79 -6.71
CA TYR A 643 -4.40 -20.58 -6.94
C TYR A 643 -4.82 -19.28 -6.27
N ALA A 644 -5.69 -18.53 -6.90
CA ALA A 644 -6.16 -17.23 -6.41
C ALA A 644 -7.68 -17.13 -6.46
N GLY A 645 -8.26 -16.49 -5.44
CA GLY A 645 -9.67 -16.13 -5.36
C GLY A 645 -9.84 -14.83 -4.60
N ARG A 646 -11.03 -14.24 -4.64
CA ARG A 646 -11.33 -12.98 -3.94
C ARG A 646 -12.62 -13.08 -3.15
N PHE A 647 -12.62 -12.49 -1.98
CA PHE A 647 -13.84 -12.25 -1.22
C PHE A 647 -13.82 -10.84 -0.62
N THR A 648 -15.00 -10.34 -0.28
CA THR A 648 -15.15 -9.03 0.35
C THR A 648 -15.91 -9.23 1.66
N PRO A 649 -15.28 -8.97 2.82
CA PRO A 649 -15.97 -9.04 4.11
C PRO A 649 -16.97 -7.89 4.24
N PRO A 650 -18.30 -8.17 4.39
CA PRO A 650 -19.28 -7.10 4.50
C PRO A 650 -19.30 -6.42 5.88
N ASP A 651 -19.03 -7.17 6.94
CA ASP A 651 -19.18 -6.74 8.32
C ASP A 651 -17.85 -6.76 9.07
N LYS A 652 -17.77 -6.01 10.20
CA LYS A 652 -16.65 -6.06 11.12
C LYS A 652 -16.58 -7.38 11.86
N GLY A 653 -15.40 -7.92 12.03
CA GLY A 653 -15.15 -9.14 12.80
C GLY A 653 -14.05 -10.00 12.21
N ALA A 654 -13.83 -11.16 12.83
CA ALA A 654 -12.85 -12.14 12.39
C ALA A 654 -13.49 -13.09 11.36
N TYR A 655 -12.84 -13.24 10.22
CA TYR A 655 -13.21 -14.19 9.17
C TYR A 655 -12.16 -15.31 9.13
N GLU A 656 -12.62 -16.54 9.21
CA GLU A 656 -11.79 -17.72 9.05
C GLU A 656 -11.83 -18.17 7.59
N VAL A 657 -10.67 -18.24 6.94
CA VAL A 657 -10.52 -18.66 5.53
C VAL A 657 -9.84 -20.01 5.50
N ARG A 658 -10.63 -21.09 5.37
CA ARG A 658 -10.12 -22.46 5.26
C ARG A 658 -10.06 -22.87 3.80
N VAL A 659 -8.85 -23.14 3.32
CA VAL A 659 -8.62 -23.61 1.94
C VAL A 659 -8.43 -25.11 1.95
N GLU A 660 -9.17 -25.80 1.09
CA GLU A 660 -9.07 -27.26 0.87
C GLU A 660 -8.71 -27.52 -0.61
N ALA A 661 -7.80 -28.45 -0.84
CA ALA A 661 -7.39 -28.84 -2.18
C ALA A 661 -7.60 -30.34 -2.39
N GLU A 662 -8.22 -30.69 -3.53
CA GLU A 662 -8.46 -32.05 -3.95
C GLU A 662 -7.91 -32.29 -5.36
N ARG A 663 -7.40 -33.50 -5.62
CA ARG A 663 -6.96 -33.93 -6.93
C ARG A 663 -7.48 -35.33 -7.22
N ALA A 664 -8.20 -35.50 -8.31
CA ALA A 664 -8.80 -36.78 -8.71
C ALA A 664 -9.61 -37.46 -7.59
N GLY A 665 -10.33 -36.69 -6.77
CA GLY A 665 -11.13 -37.18 -5.64
C GLY A 665 -10.33 -37.53 -4.37
N GLN A 666 -9.03 -37.23 -4.34
CA GLN A 666 -8.21 -37.38 -3.14
C GLN A 666 -7.90 -36.01 -2.54
N THR A 667 -8.13 -35.85 -1.24
CA THR A 667 -7.77 -34.62 -0.52
C THR A 667 -6.25 -34.56 -0.39
N LEU A 668 -5.65 -33.48 -0.92
CA LEU A 668 -4.22 -33.20 -0.78
C LEU A 668 -3.91 -32.58 0.60
N GLY A 669 -4.81 -31.72 1.09
CA GLY A 669 -4.67 -31.12 2.40
C GLY A 669 -5.58 -29.90 2.58
N SER A 670 -5.48 -29.29 3.75
CA SER A 670 -6.17 -28.03 4.08
C SER A 670 -5.31 -27.15 4.97
N GLU A 671 -5.50 -25.84 4.87
CA GLU A 671 -4.90 -24.85 5.78
C GLU A 671 -5.86 -23.68 6.00
N THR A 672 -5.70 -23.00 7.13
CA THR A 672 -6.58 -21.90 7.55
C THR A 672 -5.77 -20.61 7.67
N ALA A 673 -6.30 -19.52 7.14
CA ALA A 673 -5.81 -18.16 7.37
C ALA A 673 -6.91 -17.32 8.01
N GLN A 674 -6.51 -16.23 8.65
CA GLN A 674 -7.44 -15.30 9.32
C GLN A 674 -7.44 -13.95 8.61
N VAL A 675 -8.63 -13.35 8.50
CA VAL A 675 -8.81 -11.97 8.05
C VAL A 675 -9.64 -11.23 9.09
N GLN A 676 -9.08 -10.17 9.62
CA GLN A 676 -9.76 -9.29 10.56
C GLN A 676 -10.32 -8.08 9.81
N ALA A 677 -11.64 -8.03 9.64
CA ALA A 677 -12.31 -6.83 9.14
C ALA A 677 -12.58 -5.88 10.33
N ALA A 678 -11.96 -4.72 10.31
CA ALA A 678 -12.03 -3.74 11.39
C ALA A 678 -11.83 -2.33 10.85
N ASP A 679 -12.17 -1.32 11.66
CA ASP A 679 -11.73 0.04 11.37
C ASP A 679 -10.20 0.07 11.38
N LEU A 680 -9.64 0.46 10.28
CA LEU A 680 -8.19 0.60 10.18
C LEU A 680 -7.81 1.98 10.74
N ALA A 681 -6.90 2.00 11.69
CA ALA A 681 -6.35 3.26 12.21
C ALA A 681 -5.24 3.84 11.30
N THR A 682 -5.13 3.38 10.05
CA THR A 682 -4.07 3.77 9.12
C THR A 682 -3.98 5.27 8.89
N GLU A 683 -5.12 5.96 8.94
CA GLU A 683 -5.23 7.40 8.77
C GLU A 683 -4.63 8.22 9.94
N TYR A 684 -4.35 7.56 11.07
CA TYR A 684 -3.75 8.21 12.23
C TYR A 684 -2.22 8.05 12.30
N PHE A 685 -1.64 7.23 11.39
CA PHE A 685 -0.20 7.03 11.29
C PHE A 685 0.42 8.03 10.32
N GLY A 686 1.45 8.75 10.78
CA GLY A 686 2.06 9.81 9.98
C GLY A 686 1.09 10.90 9.55
N ALA A 687 0.10 11.21 10.42
CA ALA A 687 -1.01 12.12 10.14
C ALA A 687 -0.61 13.62 10.24
N GLU A 688 0.67 13.93 10.23
CA GLU A 688 1.17 15.31 10.08
C GLU A 688 0.85 15.83 8.67
N MET A 689 0.52 17.14 8.58
CA MET A 689 0.26 17.75 7.25
C MET A 689 1.50 17.66 6.36
N ARG A 690 1.35 17.03 5.20
CA ARG A 690 2.44 16.84 4.23
C ARG A 690 2.59 18.03 3.29
N ARG A 691 2.95 19.19 3.85
CA ARG A 691 3.11 20.44 3.12
C ARG A 691 3.99 20.31 1.86
N PRO A 692 5.18 19.65 1.88
CA PRO A 692 6.02 19.53 0.70
C PRO A 692 5.31 18.81 -0.46
N LEU A 693 4.49 17.80 -0.16
CA LEU A 693 3.71 17.09 -1.17
C LEU A 693 2.63 18.00 -1.77
N LEU A 694 1.90 18.73 -0.92
CA LEU A 694 0.83 19.62 -1.36
C LEU A 694 1.36 20.80 -2.17
N GLU A 695 2.51 21.38 -1.80
CA GLU A 695 3.22 22.41 -2.55
C GLU A 695 3.66 21.87 -3.92
N ARG A 696 4.25 20.68 -3.95
CA ARG A 696 4.67 20.01 -5.20
C ARG A 696 3.49 19.79 -6.15
N ILE A 697 2.36 19.26 -5.66
CA ILE A 697 1.15 19.05 -6.47
C ILE A 697 0.69 20.37 -7.10
N ALA A 698 0.65 21.44 -6.30
CA ALA A 698 0.22 22.76 -6.77
C ALA A 698 1.20 23.33 -7.80
N GLU A 699 2.48 23.37 -7.52
CA GLU A 699 3.52 23.97 -8.38
C GLU A 699 3.64 23.24 -9.72
N GLU A 700 3.70 21.91 -9.72
CA GLU A 700 3.86 21.12 -10.94
C GLU A 700 2.66 21.21 -11.87
N THR A 701 1.45 21.46 -11.33
CA THR A 701 0.22 21.64 -12.13
C THR A 701 -0.09 23.09 -12.49
N GLY A 702 0.65 24.06 -11.92
CA GLY A 702 0.44 25.49 -12.16
C GLY A 702 -0.63 26.12 -11.26
N GLY A 703 -0.97 25.48 -10.16
CA GLY A 703 -1.79 26.05 -9.08
C GLY A 703 -0.96 26.70 -7.97
N ARG A 704 -1.53 26.75 -6.77
CA ARG A 704 -0.88 27.34 -5.58
C ARG A 704 -1.32 26.61 -4.32
N PHE A 705 -0.43 26.53 -3.34
CA PHE A 705 -0.71 26.01 -1.99
C PHE A 705 -1.27 27.08 -1.06
N TYR A 706 -2.23 26.72 -0.21
CA TYR A 706 -2.86 27.57 0.79
C TYR A 706 -2.94 26.87 2.14
N THR A 707 -2.94 27.66 3.20
CA THR A 707 -3.34 27.26 4.53
C THR A 707 -4.75 27.80 4.84
N PRO A 708 -5.43 27.38 5.91
CA PRO A 708 -6.74 27.91 6.29
C PRO A 708 -6.76 29.45 6.45
N GLN A 709 -5.62 30.05 6.79
CA GLN A 709 -5.47 31.49 6.95
C GLN A 709 -5.34 32.21 5.59
N THR A 710 -4.71 31.60 4.62
CA THR A 710 -4.43 32.19 3.30
C THR A 710 -5.44 31.80 2.23
N VAL A 711 -6.29 30.80 2.49
CA VAL A 711 -7.27 30.28 1.51
C VAL A 711 -8.27 31.33 0.98
N PRO A 712 -8.61 32.45 1.66
CA PRO A 712 -9.46 33.46 1.06
C PRO A 712 -8.91 34.05 -0.25
N ALA A 713 -7.58 34.08 -0.44
CA ALA A 713 -6.94 34.55 -1.67
C ALA A 713 -7.20 33.61 -2.88
N LEU A 714 -7.62 32.36 -2.66
CA LEU A 714 -7.94 31.39 -3.70
C LEU A 714 -8.95 31.95 -4.71
N ALA A 715 -9.96 32.71 -4.25
CA ALA A 715 -10.99 33.26 -5.12
C ALA A 715 -10.43 34.27 -6.18
N GLU A 716 -9.28 34.90 -5.89
CA GLU A 716 -8.60 35.84 -6.80
C GLU A 716 -7.58 35.13 -7.69
N ASP A 717 -6.92 34.09 -7.16
CA ASP A 717 -5.84 33.38 -7.83
C ASP A 717 -6.33 32.39 -8.89
N VAL A 718 -7.54 31.81 -8.72
CA VAL A 718 -8.13 30.94 -9.75
C VAL A 718 -8.41 31.79 -10.97
N LYS A 719 -7.62 31.60 -12.04
CA LYS A 719 -7.77 32.24 -13.33
C LYS A 719 -8.12 31.22 -14.38
N TYR A 720 -9.15 31.48 -15.16
CA TYR A 720 -9.43 30.61 -16.29
C TYR A 720 -8.40 30.87 -17.40
N GLY A 721 -7.52 29.94 -17.64
CA GLY A 721 -6.42 30.03 -18.62
C GLY A 721 -6.73 29.47 -20.02
N GLY A 722 -7.91 28.98 -20.26
CA GLY A 722 -8.27 28.31 -21.52
C GLY A 722 -9.51 28.88 -22.18
N GLY A 723 -9.49 28.94 -23.50
CA GLY A 723 -10.49 29.48 -24.41
C GLY A 723 -11.94 29.45 -23.92
N GLY A 724 -12.38 30.55 -23.30
CA GLY A 724 -13.79 30.77 -23.06
C GLY A 724 -14.52 30.64 -24.39
N ALA A 725 -15.64 29.98 -24.43
CA ALA A 725 -16.48 29.93 -25.60
C ALA A 725 -16.83 31.37 -25.94
N THR A 726 -16.09 31.93 -26.90
CA THR A 726 -16.36 33.27 -27.42
C THR A 726 -17.64 33.18 -28.23
N VAL A 727 -18.75 33.58 -27.64
CA VAL A 727 -19.99 33.68 -28.37
C VAL A 727 -19.86 34.90 -29.25
N GLN A 728 -19.78 34.67 -30.57
CA GLN A 728 -19.82 35.74 -31.57
C GLN A 728 -21.28 36.13 -31.81
N GLU A 729 -21.67 37.28 -31.29
CA GLU A 729 -22.97 37.87 -31.56
C GLU A 729 -22.89 38.77 -32.77
N THR A 730 -23.66 38.45 -33.81
CA THR A 730 -23.68 39.21 -35.06
C THR A 730 -24.83 40.23 -35.04
N ARG A 731 -24.53 41.52 -35.12
CA ARG A 731 -25.51 42.63 -35.13
C ARG A 731 -25.61 43.21 -36.52
N PRO A 732 -26.72 43.07 -37.24
CA PRO A 732 -26.87 43.58 -38.60
C PRO A 732 -26.94 45.14 -38.62
N LEU A 733 -26.28 45.73 -39.63
CA LEU A 733 -26.28 47.18 -39.82
C LEU A 733 -27.12 47.60 -41.00
N TRP A 734 -27.55 46.70 -41.89
CA TRP A 734 -28.26 47.02 -43.14
C TRP A 734 -29.65 47.60 -42.89
N ASP A 735 -30.27 47.39 -41.77
CA ASP A 735 -31.62 47.86 -41.37
C ASP A 735 -31.57 49.05 -40.41
N MET A 736 -30.50 49.85 -40.44
CA MET A 736 -30.37 51.04 -39.61
C MET A 736 -31.29 52.14 -40.19
N PRO A 737 -32.06 52.90 -39.36
CA PRO A 737 -32.92 53.99 -39.77
C PRO A 737 -32.16 55.05 -40.57
N ALA A 738 -30.91 55.35 -40.24
CA ALA A 738 -30.08 56.32 -40.97
C ALA A 738 -29.87 55.93 -42.44
N LEU A 739 -29.68 54.61 -42.74
CA LEU A 739 -29.53 54.19 -44.15
C LEU A 739 -30.82 54.32 -44.93
N PHE A 740 -31.95 53.94 -44.31
CA PHE A 740 -33.27 54.13 -44.92
C PHE A 740 -33.56 55.59 -45.21
N LEU A 741 -33.37 56.50 -44.24
CA LEU A 741 -33.55 57.92 -44.39
C LEU A 741 -32.64 58.52 -45.47
N ALA A 742 -31.37 58.05 -45.55
CA ALA A 742 -30.45 58.50 -46.59
C ALA A 742 -30.90 58.07 -48.00
N ILE A 743 -31.41 56.84 -48.17
CA ILE A 743 -31.94 56.35 -49.43
C ILE A 743 -33.15 57.19 -49.82
N VAL A 744 -34.10 57.44 -48.93
CA VAL A 744 -35.30 58.25 -49.16
C VAL A 744 -34.89 59.69 -49.50
N ALA A 745 -33.94 60.27 -48.77
CA ALA A 745 -33.45 61.62 -49.03
C ALA A 745 -32.82 61.76 -50.44
N LEU A 746 -31.98 60.78 -50.85
CA LEU A 746 -31.35 60.81 -52.19
C LEU A 746 -32.35 60.66 -53.30
N VAL A 747 -33.33 59.73 -53.16
CA VAL A 747 -34.39 59.56 -54.17
C VAL A 747 -35.31 60.78 -54.23
N SER A 748 -35.66 61.35 -53.08
CA SER A 748 -36.46 62.56 -52.99
C SER A 748 -35.72 63.78 -53.58
N ALA A 749 -34.45 63.94 -53.34
CA ALA A 749 -33.60 64.97 -53.90
C ALA A 749 -33.47 64.84 -55.43
N GLU A 750 -33.33 63.64 -55.98
CA GLU A 750 -33.32 63.35 -57.39
C GLU A 750 -34.66 63.77 -58.02
N TRP A 751 -35.75 63.33 -57.39
CA TRP A 751 -37.10 63.69 -57.87
C TRP A 751 -37.38 65.21 -57.81
N ALA A 752 -37.07 65.84 -56.70
CA ALA A 752 -37.23 67.29 -56.54
C ALA A 752 -36.41 68.09 -57.57
N TYR A 753 -35.17 67.66 -57.77
CA TYR A 753 -34.26 68.32 -58.78
C TYR A 753 -34.73 68.12 -60.20
N ARG A 754 -35.30 66.92 -60.52
CA ARG A 754 -35.95 66.68 -61.83
C ARG A 754 -37.15 67.61 -62.04
N LYS A 755 -38.03 67.70 -61.05
CA LYS A 755 -39.22 68.54 -61.08
C LYS A 755 -38.86 69.98 -61.19
N ALA A 756 -37.86 70.48 -60.46
CA ALA A 756 -37.41 71.89 -60.55
C ALA A 756 -36.81 72.25 -61.89
N ARG A 757 -36.36 71.27 -62.67
CA ARG A 757 -35.77 71.46 -64.01
C ARG A 757 -36.71 71.11 -65.17
N GLY A 758 -37.98 70.76 -64.86
CA GLY A 758 -38.98 70.42 -65.88
C GLY A 758 -38.69 69.10 -66.61
N LEU A 759 -38.03 68.17 -65.95
CA LEU A 759 -37.62 66.87 -66.49
C LEU A 759 -38.50 65.69 -66.00
N ALA A 760 -39.62 65.99 -65.39
CA ALA A 760 -40.56 65.00 -64.94
C ALA A 760 -41.47 64.50 -65.99
#